data_67b4422e55fb4aa297888a6c78d6f659
#
_entry.id   67b4422e55fb4aa297888a6c78d6f659
#
_cell.length_a   1.000
_cell.length_b   1.000
_cell.length_c   1.000
_cell.angle_alpha   90.00
_cell.angle_beta   90.00
_cell.angle_gamma   90.00
#
_symmetry.space_group_name_H-M   'P 1'
#
loop_
_entity.id
_entity.type
_entity.pdbx_description
1 polymer ?
#
loop_
_entity_poly.entity_id
_entity_poly.type
_entity_poly.pdbx_seq_one_letter_code
_entity_poly.pdbx_strand_id
1 'polypeptide(L)'
;MSLDLNLPKEKDMSKPLTRGELIREFEDFLTNNGLQVDKKGLVTDGSIGRAYITDGSGAKLVGWYQVWFDQSIPFGRCGDYRLSHDDPIATWKPDNEVHRKLTDEDREQIAAAKRKYEEEKMAAQEQCAINSNRIWDAAEECTDHPYLTKKAVQSHGLRVHSDGRLIVPVLNDSLRIVGLQYINDDGDKRFEKDTNKSGHFYMIGADKMSDTDKIYYCEGYATAASVFTDMQSPVIIAFDAYNLSPVSKTFFGHFKDKTHVFIADNDPKSNTGQTEAEKAAQQIKNEGGQTQILMPATGGDYNDHKLSEDMLPVMKAVEVPTEFDFMRNSSGRALNTKDNVRGVMLTEKITVNYNVIKKRMEIDIPNMKFISDMKEEASLIEIEDRCIQMAVPHTRVRDYIKILANEYNPVKEWIFSRPWDGQNRLQEFLDTITEERNKELKETLMRKWLISCVAAALEPNGVALEGILVLQGAQGLGKTLWFKKLADYEQGWLLEGATLNPTDKDSVKQAVSHWIVELGELESTFKKADLDMLKAFITKKTDEMRLPYDRAATTYQRRTAFYASVNAREFLTDTSGNRRFWAIPVKDININHSIDMQQLWAEVAMTLYKPDVKNWFLTPEERAALQDQNESFRAQSSVEDLILNYVRFDSNNCKPVQMTTLLRDLGITNPRMPDIKDASRVLAERGIEPRKSNGKKVYDLDYEKPKNMDTGGYGNDMNYPSF
;
A
#
# COMPACT_ATOMS: atom_id res chain seq x y z
N MET A 1 59.49 -29.70 -37.45
CA MET A 1 58.14 -29.22 -37.67
C MET A 1 57.52 -28.99 -36.30
N SER A 2 57.65 -27.77 -35.83
CA SER A 2 57.06 -27.31 -34.54
C SER A 2 55.61 -26.88 -34.83
N LEU A 3 54.67 -27.51 -34.16
CA LEU A 3 53.26 -27.09 -34.14
C LEU A 3 53.13 -25.95 -33.13
N ASP A 4 52.97 -24.73 -33.63
CA ASP A 4 52.54 -23.59 -32.83
C ASP A 4 51.08 -23.76 -32.44
N LEU A 5 50.86 -24.16 -31.20
CA LEU A 5 49.57 -24.08 -30.52
C LEU A 5 49.32 -22.62 -30.14
N ASN A 6 48.47 -21.90 -30.91
CA ASN A 6 47.92 -20.63 -30.51
C ASN A 6 47.01 -20.83 -29.29
N LEU A 7 47.57 -20.66 -28.10
CA LEU A 7 46.81 -20.48 -26.87
C LEU A 7 46.15 -19.07 -26.93
N PRO A 8 44.90 -18.93 -26.56
CA PRO A 8 44.27 -17.61 -26.47
C PRO A 8 45.05 -16.77 -25.45
N LYS A 9 45.45 -15.55 -25.87
CA LYS A 9 46.10 -14.58 -24.98
C LYS A 9 45.24 -14.36 -23.76
N GLU A 10 45.80 -14.53 -22.55
CA GLU A 10 45.16 -14.14 -21.29
C GLU A 10 44.67 -12.70 -21.44
N LYS A 11 43.35 -12.48 -21.21
CA LYS A 11 42.74 -11.17 -21.16
C LYS A 11 43.42 -10.36 -20.04
N ASP A 12 43.94 -9.19 -20.37
CA ASP A 12 44.46 -8.23 -19.39
C ASP A 12 43.26 -7.64 -18.61
N MET A 13 42.99 -8.25 -17.44
CA MET A 13 41.84 -7.92 -16.55
C MET A 13 41.96 -6.55 -15.89
N SER A 14 43.03 -5.80 -16.12
CA SER A 14 43.33 -4.51 -15.49
C SER A 14 42.85 -3.29 -16.27
N LYS A 15 42.33 -3.45 -17.50
CA LYS A 15 41.84 -2.36 -18.33
C LYS A 15 40.31 -2.42 -18.51
N PRO A 16 39.62 -1.26 -18.53
CA PRO A 16 38.20 -1.24 -18.81
C PRO A 16 37.95 -1.79 -20.23
N LEU A 17 36.93 -2.64 -20.35
CA LEU A 17 36.50 -3.21 -21.63
C LEU A 17 35.99 -2.12 -22.57
N THR A 18 36.32 -2.23 -23.85
CA THR A 18 35.75 -1.38 -24.88
C THR A 18 34.27 -1.70 -25.09
N ARG A 19 33.48 -0.76 -25.62
CA ARG A 19 32.06 -0.98 -25.93
C ARG A 19 31.85 -2.22 -26.82
N GLY A 20 32.76 -2.49 -27.76
CA GLY A 20 32.68 -3.67 -28.63
C GLY A 20 32.90 -5.00 -27.89
N GLU A 21 33.77 -5.00 -26.88
CA GLU A 21 34.00 -6.16 -26.01
C GLU A 21 32.81 -6.40 -25.07
N LEU A 22 32.24 -5.34 -24.51
CA LEU A 22 31.02 -5.42 -23.68
C LEU A 22 29.81 -5.97 -24.45
N ILE A 23 29.63 -5.55 -25.70
CA ILE A 23 28.58 -6.08 -26.58
C ILE A 23 28.77 -7.59 -26.80
N ARG A 24 30.00 -8.05 -27.12
CA ARG A 24 30.28 -9.47 -27.30
C ARG A 24 30.04 -10.29 -26.04
N GLU A 25 30.52 -9.80 -24.90
CA GLU A 25 30.27 -10.50 -23.61
C GLU A 25 28.79 -10.61 -23.30
N PHE A 26 28.00 -9.58 -23.62
CA PHE A 26 26.55 -9.63 -23.40
C PHE A 26 25.84 -10.56 -24.41
N GLU A 27 26.29 -10.61 -25.66
CA GLU A 27 25.79 -11.58 -26.66
C GLU A 27 26.11 -13.02 -26.25
N ASP A 28 27.32 -13.28 -25.76
CA ASP A 28 27.72 -14.58 -25.20
C ASP A 28 26.88 -14.94 -23.99
N PHE A 29 26.60 -13.98 -23.10
CA PHE A 29 25.73 -14.16 -21.95
C PHE A 29 24.30 -14.53 -22.38
N LEU A 30 23.72 -13.86 -23.37
CA LEU A 30 22.40 -14.19 -23.91
C LEU A 30 22.38 -15.62 -24.48
N THR A 31 23.40 -15.95 -25.27
CA THR A 31 23.55 -17.29 -25.87
C THR A 31 23.67 -18.38 -24.81
N ASN A 32 24.46 -18.15 -23.76
CA ASN A 32 24.63 -19.09 -22.65
C ASN A 32 23.35 -19.29 -21.81
N ASN A 33 22.42 -18.31 -21.85
CA ASN A 33 21.10 -18.43 -21.24
C ASN A 33 20.01 -18.86 -22.24
N GLY A 34 20.38 -19.38 -23.41
CA GLY A 34 19.45 -19.92 -24.39
C GLY A 34 18.69 -18.90 -25.24
N LEU A 35 19.13 -17.61 -25.20
CA LEU A 35 18.51 -16.55 -25.97
C LEU A 35 19.36 -16.22 -27.21
N GLN A 36 18.70 -16.14 -28.37
CA GLN A 36 19.32 -15.73 -29.61
C GLN A 36 18.72 -14.41 -30.09
N VAL A 37 19.56 -13.40 -30.28
CA VAL A 37 19.15 -12.06 -30.73
C VAL A 37 18.53 -12.13 -32.13
N ASP A 38 17.50 -11.32 -32.39
CA ASP A 38 16.86 -11.21 -33.71
C ASP A 38 17.86 -10.67 -34.78
N LYS A 39 17.59 -10.98 -36.04
CA LYS A 39 18.39 -10.54 -37.18
C LYS A 39 18.59 -9.01 -37.29
N LYS A 40 17.80 -8.24 -36.57
CA LYS A 40 17.92 -6.78 -36.47
C LYS A 40 19.11 -6.30 -35.63
N GLY A 41 19.77 -7.22 -34.91
CA GLY A 41 20.91 -6.92 -34.04
C GLY A 41 20.52 -6.57 -32.62
N LEU A 42 21.51 -6.41 -31.74
CA LEU A 42 21.35 -6.11 -30.32
C LEU A 42 20.87 -4.67 -30.12
N VAL A 43 19.80 -4.51 -29.37
CA VAL A 43 19.30 -3.20 -28.90
C VAL A 43 20.15 -2.77 -27.71
N THR A 44 20.80 -1.60 -27.79
CA THR A 44 21.83 -1.14 -26.84
C THR A 44 21.52 0.19 -26.16
N ASP A 45 20.30 0.71 -26.32
CA ASP A 45 19.83 2.01 -25.80
C ASP A 45 19.10 1.92 -24.46
N GLY A 46 19.12 0.74 -23.84
CA GLY A 46 18.40 0.49 -22.60
C GLY A 46 16.92 0.14 -22.79
N SER A 47 16.40 0.13 -24.01
CA SER A 47 15.07 -0.37 -24.30
C SER A 47 15.02 -1.92 -24.32
N ILE A 48 13.82 -2.50 -24.24
CA ILE A 48 13.67 -3.96 -24.25
C ILE A 48 13.85 -4.48 -25.68
N GLY A 49 14.88 -5.33 -25.87
CA GLY A 49 15.10 -6.10 -27.08
C GLY A 49 14.37 -7.46 -27.04
N ARG A 50 14.02 -7.98 -28.21
CA ARG A 50 13.42 -9.32 -28.37
C ARG A 50 14.45 -10.36 -28.74
N ALA A 51 14.30 -11.58 -28.24
CA ALA A 51 15.17 -12.69 -28.53
C ALA A 51 14.39 -13.97 -28.81
N TYR A 52 14.99 -14.84 -29.64
CA TYR A 52 14.48 -16.20 -29.82
C TYR A 52 14.95 -17.09 -28.68
N ILE A 53 14.05 -17.93 -28.18
CA ILE A 53 14.39 -19.06 -27.30
C ILE A 53 14.12 -20.34 -28.06
N THR A 54 15.14 -21.20 -28.14
CA THR A 54 15.02 -22.51 -28.77
C THR A 54 14.64 -23.55 -27.72
N ASP A 55 13.46 -24.13 -27.85
CA ASP A 55 13.00 -25.27 -27.05
C ASP A 55 12.77 -26.48 -27.98
N GLY A 56 12.36 -27.60 -27.39
CA GLY A 56 12.09 -28.82 -28.16
C GLY A 56 11.02 -28.70 -29.28
N SER A 57 10.31 -27.56 -29.37
CA SER A 57 9.31 -27.25 -30.40
C SER A 57 9.82 -26.25 -31.46
N GLY A 58 11.08 -25.83 -31.40
CA GLY A 58 11.72 -24.87 -32.31
C GLY A 58 12.01 -23.50 -31.69
N ALA A 59 12.54 -22.58 -32.50
CA ALA A 59 12.87 -21.23 -32.05
C ALA A 59 11.62 -20.33 -32.01
N LYS A 60 11.28 -19.77 -30.86
CA LYS A 60 10.17 -18.83 -30.67
C LYS A 60 10.64 -17.47 -30.18
N LEU A 61 10.07 -16.37 -30.72
CA LEU A 61 10.40 -14.99 -30.33
C LEU A 61 9.69 -14.62 -29.01
N VAL A 62 10.04 -15.30 -27.93
CA VAL A 62 9.42 -15.18 -26.59
C VAL A 62 10.43 -14.72 -25.53
N GLY A 63 11.70 -14.62 -25.90
CA GLY A 63 12.74 -14.06 -25.04
C GLY A 63 12.76 -12.53 -25.10
N TRP A 64 13.23 -11.95 -24.03
CA TRP A 64 13.52 -10.52 -23.95
C TRP A 64 14.87 -10.29 -23.28
N TYR A 65 15.49 -9.15 -23.59
CA TYR A 65 16.70 -8.68 -22.91
C TYR A 65 16.69 -7.16 -22.82
N GLN A 66 17.51 -6.65 -21.90
CA GLN A 66 17.71 -5.22 -21.71
C GLN A 66 19.15 -4.99 -21.25
N VAL A 67 19.85 -4.03 -21.83
CA VAL A 67 21.25 -3.77 -21.51
C VAL A 67 21.56 -2.28 -21.52
N TRP A 68 22.38 -1.85 -20.56
CA TRP A 68 22.87 -0.49 -20.41
C TRP A 68 24.40 -0.53 -20.39
N PHE A 69 25.04 -0.04 -21.45
CA PHE A 69 26.50 0.02 -21.55
C PHE A 69 27.06 1.36 -21.08
N ASP A 70 26.27 2.42 -21.08
CA ASP A 70 26.69 3.79 -20.79
C ASP A 70 26.58 4.15 -19.29
N GLN A 71 26.33 3.16 -18.46
CA GLN A 71 26.35 3.30 -16.98
C GLN A 71 27.78 3.16 -16.46
N SER A 72 28.05 3.72 -15.27
CA SER A 72 29.36 3.58 -14.58
C SER A 72 29.77 2.10 -14.39
N ILE A 73 28.79 1.22 -14.30
CA ILE A 73 28.95 -0.23 -14.40
C ILE A 73 27.96 -0.72 -15.45
N PRO A 74 28.45 -1.25 -16.61
CA PRO A 74 27.59 -1.88 -17.58
C PRO A 74 26.78 -3.01 -16.93
N PHE A 75 25.50 -3.08 -17.26
CA PHE A 75 24.57 -4.03 -16.67
C PHE A 75 23.58 -4.51 -17.73
N GLY A 76 23.21 -5.77 -17.66
CA GLY A 76 22.17 -6.33 -18.51
C GLY A 76 21.31 -7.38 -17.81
N ARG A 77 20.17 -7.65 -18.38
CA ARG A 77 19.25 -8.69 -17.91
C ARG A 77 18.52 -9.33 -19.09
N CYS A 78 18.09 -10.56 -18.90
CA CYS A 78 17.30 -11.26 -19.91
C CYS A 78 16.23 -12.13 -19.24
N GLY A 79 15.19 -12.46 -19.98
CA GLY A 79 14.09 -13.26 -19.49
C GLY A 79 13.30 -13.96 -20.60
N ASP A 80 12.33 -14.75 -20.19
CA ASP A 80 11.36 -15.44 -21.03
C ASP A 80 9.95 -14.96 -20.66
N TYR A 81 9.24 -14.35 -21.60
CA TYR A 81 7.89 -13.85 -21.38
C TYR A 81 6.88 -14.94 -20.98
N ARG A 82 7.20 -16.19 -21.22
CA ARG A 82 6.37 -17.34 -20.81
C ARG A 82 6.50 -17.64 -19.32
N LEU A 83 7.67 -17.34 -18.73
CA LEU A 83 7.99 -17.67 -17.34
C LEU A 83 7.63 -16.53 -16.39
N SER A 84 7.93 -15.31 -16.78
CA SER A 84 7.56 -14.09 -16.03
C SER A 84 7.69 -12.88 -16.94
N HIS A 85 6.71 -11.97 -16.88
CA HIS A 85 6.76 -10.77 -17.71
C HIS A 85 7.89 -9.80 -17.31
N ASP A 86 8.33 -9.83 -16.05
CA ASP A 86 9.20 -8.81 -15.47
C ASP A 86 10.42 -9.35 -14.71
N ASP A 87 10.42 -10.62 -14.30
CA ASP A 87 11.54 -11.19 -13.58
C ASP A 87 12.61 -11.72 -14.55
N PRO A 88 13.84 -11.24 -14.49
CA PRO A 88 14.89 -11.75 -15.33
C PRO A 88 15.28 -13.18 -14.92
N ILE A 89 15.45 -14.06 -15.90
CA ILE A 89 16.02 -15.39 -15.69
C ILE A 89 17.47 -15.26 -15.24
N ALA A 90 18.19 -14.29 -15.79
CA ALA A 90 19.58 -14.02 -15.49
C ALA A 90 19.93 -12.54 -15.61
N THR A 91 20.93 -12.11 -14.86
CA THR A 91 21.52 -10.78 -14.92
C THR A 91 22.99 -10.86 -15.30
N TRP A 92 23.46 -9.93 -16.12
CA TRP A 92 24.82 -9.83 -16.59
C TRP A 92 25.53 -8.61 -16.04
N LYS A 93 26.79 -8.79 -15.72
CA LYS A 93 27.78 -7.74 -15.48
C LYS A 93 29.07 -8.15 -16.15
N PRO A 94 29.92 -7.21 -16.62
CA PRO A 94 31.20 -7.55 -17.21
C PRO A 94 32.07 -8.35 -16.24
N ASP A 95 32.73 -9.37 -16.77
CA ASP A 95 33.63 -10.23 -15.99
C ASP A 95 35.02 -9.57 -15.88
N ASN A 96 35.06 -8.38 -15.26
CA ASN A 96 36.31 -7.62 -15.10
C ASN A 96 36.50 -7.24 -13.63
N GLU A 97 37.69 -7.51 -13.06
CA GLU A 97 38.03 -7.28 -11.65
C GLU A 97 38.12 -5.80 -11.21
N VAL A 98 37.91 -4.84 -12.11
CA VAL A 98 37.77 -3.44 -11.74
C VAL A 98 36.43 -3.21 -11.07
N HIS A 99 36.21 -3.86 -9.93
CA HIS A 99 35.10 -3.59 -9.02
C HIS A 99 35.25 -2.17 -8.46
N ARG A 100 34.76 -1.18 -9.19
CA ARG A 100 34.51 0.13 -8.60
C ARG A 100 33.45 -0.10 -7.53
N LYS A 101 33.80 0.10 -6.26
CA LYS A 101 32.80 0.14 -5.19
C LYS A 101 31.79 1.21 -5.59
N LEU A 102 30.53 0.82 -5.71
CA LEU A 102 29.42 1.74 -5.97
C LEU A 102 29.53 2.90 -4.98
N THR A 103 29.67 4.12 -5.48
CA THR A 103 29.59 5.32 -4.64
C THR A 103 28.16 5.45 -4.13
N ASP A 104 27.97 6.22 -3.07
CA ASP A 104 26.60 6.46 -2.57
C ASP A 104 25.75 7.22 -3.61
N GLU A 105 26.37 8.04 -4.45
CA GLU A 105 25.75 8.69 -5.62
C GLU A 105 25.28 7.69 -6.67
N ASP A 106 26.09 6.66 -7.01
CA ASP A 106 25.70 5.59 -7.95
C ASP A 106 24.50 4.80 -7.41
N ARG A 107 24.48 4.51 -6.10
CA ARG A 107 23.36 3.82 -5.45
C ARG A 107 22.08 4.64 -5.48
N GLU A 108 22.18 5.94 -5.27
CA GLU A 108 21.05 6.86 -5.29
C GLU A 108 20.48 7.02 -6.70
N GLN A 109 21.34 7.09 -7.73
CA GLN A 109 20.92 7.12 -9.14
C GLN A 109 20.21 5.82 -9.55
N ILE A 110 20.72 4.66 -9.17
CA ILE A 110 20.10 3.36 -9.44
C ILE A 110 18.74 3.27 -8.73
N ALA A 111 18.66 3.71 -7.47
CA ALA A 111 17.42 3.70 -6.70
C ALA A 111 16.39 4.70 -7.28
N ALA A 112 16.83 5.85 -7.77
CA ALA A 112 15.98 6.85 -8.43
C ALA A 112 15.46 6.33 -9.79
N ALA A 113 16.32 5.70 -10.59
CA ALA A 113 15.92 5.09 -11.85
C ALA A 113 14.91 3.96 -11.65
N LYS A 114 15.10 3.11 -10.63
CA LYS A 114 14.16 2.05 -10.27
C LYS A 114 12.81 2.62 -9.83
N ARG A 115 12.82 3.63 -8.96
CA ARG A 115 11.58 4.32 -8.53
C ARG A 115 10.82 4.91 -9.70
N LYS A 116 11.53 5.61 -10.59
CA LYS A 116 10.91 6.19 -11.79
C LYS A 116 10.28 5.13 -12.70
N TYR A 117 10.97 4.01 -12.91
CA TYR A 117 10.43 2.89 -13.68
C TYR A 117 9.18 2.29 -13.04
N GLU A 118 9.20 2.08 -11.72
CA GLU A 118 8.04 1.56 -10.97
C GLU A 118 6.85 2.55 -11.01
N GLU A 119 7.12 3.86 -10.93
CA GLU A 119 6.10 4.91 -11.07
C GLU A 119 5.50 4.93 -12.48
N GLU A 120 6.33 4.88 -13.52
CA GLU A 120 5.88 4.82 -14.92
C GLU A 120 5.06 3.54 -15.20
N LYS A 121 5.48 2.40 -14.66
CA LYS A 121 4.76 1.13 -14.77
C LYS A 121 3.40 1.20 -14.07
N MET A 122 3.35 1.70 -12.84
CA MET A 122 2.08 1.88 -12.11
C MET A 122 1.14 2.84 -12.83
N ALA A 123 1.65 3.95 -13.36
CA ALA A 123 0.86 4.89 -14.13
C ALA A 123 0.29 4.27 -15.42
N ALA A 124 1.08 3.44 -16.11
CA ALA A 124 0.62 2.72 -17.29
C ALA A 124 -0.47 1.70 -16.95
N GLN A 125 -0.31 0.96 -15.85
CA GLN A 125 -1.32 0.01 -15.35
C GLN A 125 -2.60 0.72 -14.90
N GLU A 126 -2.51 1.86 -14.24
CA GLU A 126 -3.67 2.67 -13.87
C GLU A 126 -4.41 3.19 -15.10
N GLN A 127 -3.67 3.66 -16.10
CA GLN A 127 -4.27 4.09 -17.38
C GLN A 127 -4.92 2.93 -18.12
N CYS A 128 -4.31 1.74 -18.10
CA CYS A 128 -4.90 0.51 -18.62
C CYS A 128 -6.22 0.18 -17.92
N ALA A 129 -6.28 0.25 -16.58
CA ALA A 129 -7.50 0.01 -15.82
C ALA A 129 -8.62 0.99 -16.19
N ILE A 130 -8.31 2.29 -16.29
CA ILE A 130 -9.28 3.32 -16.71
C ILE A 130 -9.83 3.03 -18.12
N ASN A 131 -8.95 2.73 -19.06
CA ASN A 131 -9.35 2.40 -20.45
C ASN A 131 -10.18 1.12 -20.49
N SER A 132 -9.77 0.10 -19.73
CA SER A 132 -10.46 -1.20 -19.64
C SER A 132 -11.88 -1.06 -19.09
N ASN A 133 -12.08 -0.24 -18.06
CA ASN A 133 -13.42 0.05 -17.53
C ASN A 133 -14.29 0.75 -18.59
N ARG A 134 -13.74 1.75 -19.30
CA ARG A 134 -14.49 2.44 -20.37
C ARG A 134 -14.88 1.49 -21.51
N ILE A 135 -13.97 0.58 -21.92
CA ILE A 135 -14.24 -0.39 -22.96
C ILE A 135 -15.32 -1.37 -22.48
N TRP A 136 -15.19 -1.85 -21.24
CA TRP A 136 -16.16 -2.76 -20.64
C TRP A 136 -17.56 -2.15 -20.56
N ASP A 137 -17.67 -0.90 -20.12
CA ASP A 137 -18.97 -0.20 -20.00
C ASP A 137 -19.63 0.05 -21.36
N ALA A 138 -18.83 0.25 -22.40
CA ALA A 138 -19.31 0.45 -23.76
C ALA A 138 -19.59 -0.84 -24.53
N ALA A 139 -19.14 -2.00 -24.03
CA ALA A 139 -19.31 -3.28 -24.69
C ALA A 139 -20.70 -3.88 -24.44
N GLU A 140 -21.22 -4.61 -25.42
CA GLU A 140 -22.52 -5.26 -25.33
C GLU A 140 -22.45 -6.57 -24.53
N GLU A 141 -23.52 -6.92 -23.83
CA GLU A 141 -23.61 -8.21 -23.15
C GLU A 141 -23.52 -9.37 -24.16
N CYS A 142 -22.70 -10.34 -23.86
CA CYS A 142 -22.50 -11.48 -24.74
C CYS A 142 -23.64 -12.48 -24.60
N THR A 143 -24.49 -12.57 -25.60
CA THR A 143 -25.55 -13.62 -25.72
C THR A 143 -25.06 -14.79 -26.54
N ASP A 144 -24.24 -14.55 -27.56
CA ASP A 144 -23.67 -15.59 -28.45
C ASP A 144 -22.33 -15.10 -29.02
N HIS A 145 -21.35 -16.00 -29.15
CA HIS A 145 -20.04 -15.72 -29.75
C HIS A 145 -19.44 -17.00 -30.32
N PRO A 146 -18.79 -16.99 -31.53
CA PRO A 146 -18.26 -18.17 -32.19
C PRO A 146 -17.32 -19.00 -31.30
N TYR A 147 -16.49 -18.37 -30.49
CA TYR A 147 -15.63 -19.05 -29.53
C TYR A 147 -16.43 -19.87 -28.49
N LEU A 148 -17.48 -19.28 -27.91
CA LEU A 148 -18.31 -19.93 -26.89
C LEU A 148 -19.07 -21.10 -27.50
N THR A 149 -19.65 -20.92 -28.70
CA THR A 149 -20.31 -21.96 -29.46
C THR A 149 -19.35 -23.11 -29.76
N LYS A 150 -18.13 -22.81 -30.26
CA LYS A 150 -17.09 -23.82 -30.54
C LYS A 150 -16.68 -24.60 -29.30
N LYS A 151 -16.62 -23.97 -28.15
CA LYS A 151 -16.24 -24.56 -26.86
C LYS A 151 -17.44 -25.12 -26.08
N ALA A 152 -18.66 -25.01 -26.62
CA ALA A 152 -19.93 -25.41 -26.01
C ALA A 152 -20.12 -24.91 -24.57
N VAL A 153 -19.78 -23.64 -24.32
CA VAL A 153 -19.88 -22.99 -23.00
C VAL A 153 -20.71 -21.73 -23.07
N GLN A 154 -21.26 -21.31 -21.91
CA GLN A 154 -22.03 -20.08 -21.78
C GLN A 154 -21.12 -18.87 -21.48
N SER A 155 -21.65 -17.66 -21.68
CA SER A 155 -20.89 -16.41 -21.50
C SER A 155 -20.64 -16.00 -20.03
N HIS A 156 -21.45 -16.45 -19.10
CA HIS A 156 -21.37 -16.15 -17.65
C HIS A 156 -20.99 -14.68 -17.36
N GLY A 157 -21.68 -13.72 -18.00
CA GLY A 157 -21.49 -12.31 -17.79
C GLY A 157 -20.36 -11.64 -18.59
N LEU A 158 -19.82 -12.31 -19.60
CA LEU A 158 -18.87 -11.70 -20.53
C LEU A 158 -19.56 -10.69 -21.47
N ARG A 159 -18.75 -9.85 -22.09
CA ARG A 159 -19.20 -8.84 -23.06
C ARG A 159 -18.47 -8.99 -24.40
N VAL A 160 -19.04 -8.39 -25.44
CA VAL A 160 -18.44 -8.38 -26.79
C VAL A 160 -17.99 -6.97 -27.11
N HIS A 161 -16.74 -6.83 -27.51
CA HIS A 161 -16.17 -5.58 -27.99
C HIS A 161 -16.77 -5.17 -29.34
N SER A 162 -16.78 -3.88 -29.67
CA SER A 162 -17.33 -3.36 -30.93
C SER A 162 -16.69 -3.95 -32.20
N ASP A 163 -15.51 -4.55 -32.12
CA ASP A 163 -14.81 -5.25 -33.20
C ASP A 163 -15.13 -6.75 -33.28
N GLY A 164 -16.04 -7.24 -32.43
CA GLY A 164 -16.51 -8.63 -32.41
C GLY A 164 -15.78 -9.55 -31.43
N ARG A 165 -14.67 -9.12 -30.82
CA ARG A 165 -13.92 -9.94 -29.86
C ARG A 165 -14.68 -10.12 -28.54
N LEU A 166 -14.62 -11.31 -27.97
CA LEU A 166 -15.12 -11.59 -26.63
C LEU A 166 -14.20 -10.96 -25.58
N ILE A 167 -14.75 -10.35 -24.54
CA ILE A 167 -14.01 -9.69 -23.47
C ILE A 167 -14.19 -10.47 -22.18
N VAL A 168 -13.07 -10.84 -21.54
CA VAL A 168 -13.00 -11.36 -20.18
C VAL A 168 -12.34 -10.29 -19.30
N PRO A 169 -13.02 -9.75 -18.27
CA PRO A 169 -12.41 -8.75 -17.41
C PRO A 169 -11.38 -9.39 -16.48
N VAL A 170 -10.28 -8.68 -16.25
CA VAL A 170 -9.26 -9.03 -15.26
C VAL A 170 -9.56 -8.22 -14.00
N LEU A 171 -9.90 -8.90 -12.90
CA LEU A 171 -10.34 -8.31 -11.65
C LEU A 171 -9.24 -8.36 -10.59
N ASN A 172 -9.15 -7.32 -9.78
CA ASN A 172 -8.35 -7.37 -8.55
C ASN A 172 -9.16 -7.95 -7.37
N ASP A 173 -8.54 -8.04 -6.21
CA ASP A 173 -9.14 -8.52 -4.95
C ASP A 173 -10.33 -7.69 -4.44
N SER A 174 -10.48 -6.46 -4.93
CA SER A 174 -11.65 -5.59 -4.68
C SER A 174 -12.71 -5.67 -5.78
N LEU A 175 -12.63 -6.67 -6.65
CA LEU A 175 -13.52 -6.92 -7.80
C LEU A 175 -13.56 -5.76 -8.82
N ARG A 176 -12.51 -4.96 -8.92
CA ARG A 176 -12.39 -3.88 -9.92
C ARG A 176 -11.66 -4.36 -11.14
N ILE A 177 -12.08 -3.90 -12.30
CA ILE A 177 -11.42 -4.20 -13.57
C ILE A 177 -10.09 -3.45 -13.63
N VAL A 178 -8.99 -4.20 -13.75
CA VAL A 178 -7.62 -3.69 -13.90
C VAL A 178 -7.03 -3.93 -15.27
N GLY A 179 -7.74 -4.68 -16.12
CA GLY A 179 -7.36 -5.01 -17.47
C GLY A 179 -8.43 -5.85 -18.17
N LEU A 180 -8.20 -6.18 -19.41
CA LEU A 180 -9.09 -7.04 -20.22
C LEU A 180 -8.28 -8.11 -20.94
N GLN A 181 -8.85 -9.30 -21.07
CA GLN A 181 -8.41 -10.31 -22.04
C GLN A 181 -9.41 -10.37 -23.19
N TYR A 182 -8.92 -10.25 -24.42
CA TYR A 182 -9.70 -10.43 -25.65
C TYR A 182 -9.54 -11.84 -26.17
N ILE A 183 -10.63 -12.43 -26.62
CA ILE A 183 -10.63 -13.74 -27.26
C ILE A 183 -11.27 -13.59 -28.64
N ASN A 184 -10.54 -13.97 -29.68
CA ASN A 184 -11.02 -13.98 -31.05
C ASN A 184 -11.93 -15.19 -31.34
N ASP A 185 -12.61 -15.20 -32.49
CA ASP A 185 -13.46 -16.28 -32.94
C ASP A 185 -12.73 -17.63 -33.04
N ASP A 186 -11.45 -17.61 -33.41
CA ASP A 186 -10.58 -18.79 -33.49
C ASP A 186 -10.05 -19.29 -32.16
N GLY A 187 -10.18 -18.47 -31.11
CA GLY A 187 -9.72 -18.74 -29.74
C GLY A 187 -8.35 -18.13 -29.37
N ASP A 188 -7.75 -17.34 -30.27
CA ASP A 188 -6.52 -16.58 -29.91
C ASP A 188 -6.83 -15.57 -28.81
N LYS A 189 -5.97 -15.54 -27.77
CA LYS A 189 -6.17 -14.75 -26.55
C LYS A 189 -5.09 -13.70 -26.44
N ARG A 190 -5.48 -12.44 -26.19
CA ARG A 190 -4.57 -11.32 -25.97
C ARG A 190 -5.05 -10.43 -24.84
N PHE A 191 -4.12 -9.95 -24.03
CA PHE A 191 -4.46 -8.96 -23.02
C PHE A 191 -4.41 -7.55 -23.60
N GLU A 192 -5.21 -6.66 -23.02
CA GLU A 192 -5.03 -5.22 -23.20
C GLU A 192 -3.60 -4.86 -22.77
N LYS A 193 -3.00 -3.91 -23.50
CA LYS A 193 -1.64 -3.50 -23.22
C LYS A 193 -1.51 -2.96 -21.80
N ASP A 194 -0.43 -3.31 -21.11
CA ASP A 194 -0.12 -2.94 -19.72
C ASP A 194 -1.09 -3.51 -18.67
N THR A 195 -1.88 -4.54 -19.02
CA THR A 195 -2.70 -5.28 -18.04
C THR A 195 -1.83 -5.93 -16.97
N ASN A 196 -2.10 -5.61 -15.72
CA ASN A 196 -1.52 -6.32 -14.59
C ASN A 196 -2.30 -7.60 -14.33
N LYS A 197 -1.77 -8.76 -14.74
CA LYS A 197 -2.45 -10.06 -14.53
C LYS A 197 -2.04 -10.78 -13.25
N SER A 198 -0.85 -10.45 -12.68
CA SER A 198 -0.31 -11.15 -11.51
C SER A 198 -1.21 -10.97 -10.28
N GLY A 199 -1.72 -12.07 -9.72
CA GLY A 199 -2.65 -12.07 -8.59
C GLY A 199 -4.07 -11.62 -8.94
N HIS A 200 -4.36 -11.34 -10.21
CA HIS A 200 -5.69 -10.91 -10.67
C HIS A 200 -6.40 -12.03 -11.43
N PHE A 201 -7.72 -12.01 -11.43
CA PHE A 201 -8.53 -13.15 -11.82
C PHE A 201 -9.83 -12.73 -12.52
N TYR A 202 -10.57 -13.68 -13.05
CA TYR A 202 -12.01 -13.60 -13.27
C TYR A 202 -12.71 -14.72 -12.50
N MET A 203 -13.99 -14.55 -12.17
CA MET A 203 -14.72 -15.52 -11.37
C MET A 203 -16.09 -15.81 -11.98
N ILE A 204 -16.44 -17.08 -12.06
CA ILE A 204 -17.77 -17.56 -12.43
C ILE A 204 -18.43 -18.14 -11.17
N GLY A 205 -19.71 -17.81 -10.93
CA GLY A 205 -20.46 -18.33 -9.80
C GLY A 205 -20.14 -17.67 -8.46
N ALA A 206 -19.88 -16.38 -8.44
CA ALA A 206 -19.65 -15.61 -7.20
C ALA A 206 -20.80 -15.75 -6.19
N ASP A 207 -22.04 -15.88 -6.68
CA ASP A 207 -23.25 -16.10 -5.90
C ASP A 207 -23.26 -17.45 -5.16
N LYS A 208 -22.46 -18.42 -5.61
CA LYS A 208 -22.32 -19.74 -4.98
C LYS A 208 -21.26 -19.79 -3.88
N MET A 209 -20.53 -18.70 -3.64
CA MET A 209 -19.39 -18.70 -2.73
C MET A 209 -19.78 -19.07 -1.30
N SER A 210 -20.97 -18.66 -0.83
CA SER A 210 -21.48 -19.00 0.51
C SER A 210 -22.04 -20.44 0.61
N ASP A 211 -22.46 -21.02 -0.51
CA ASP A 211 -23.30 -22.22 -0.52
C ASP A 211 -22.52 -23.52 -0.76
N THR A 212 -21.23 -23.41 -1.06
CA THR A 212 -20.37 -24.54 -1.43
C THR A 212 -19.13 -24.62 -0.57
N ASP A 213 -18.64 -25.84 -0.32
CA ASP A 213 -17.43 -26.10 0.46
C ASP A 213 -16.16 -26.12 -0.43
N LYS A 214 -16.30 -25.87 -1.73
CA LYS A 214 -15.20 -25.96 -2.69
C LYS A 214 -15.10 -24.73 -3.55
N ILE A 215 -13.86 -24.32 -3.83
CA ILE A 215 -13.50 -23.29 -4.81
C ILE A 215 -12.59 -23.92 -5.84
N TYR A 216 -12.93 -23.79 -7.13
CA TYR A 216 -12.16 -24.35 -8.22
C TYR A 216 -11.27 -23.29 -8.86
N TYR A 217 -10.09 -23.71 -9.34
CA TYR A 217 -9.12 -22.85 -10.02
C TYR A 217 -8.78 -23.44 -11.38
N CYS A 218 -8.88 -22.65 -12.43
CA CYS A 218 -8.58 -23.04 -13.81
C CYS A 218 -7.68 -21.99 -14.47
N GLU A 219 -6.92 -22.41 -15.49
CA GLU A 219 -6.09 -21.49 -16.29
C GLU A 219 -6.92 -20.66 -17.26
N GLY A 220 -7.89 -21.27 -17.92
CA GLY A 220 -8.62 -20.67 -19.04
C GLY A 220 -10.12 -20.56 -18.86
N TYR A 221 -10.74 -19.65 -19.62
CA TYR A 221 -12.18 -19.38 -19.54
C TYR A 221 -13.03 -20.62 -19.91
N ALA A 222 -12.73 -21.29 -21.02
CA ALA A 222 -13.55 -22.43 -21.47
C ALA A 222 -13.55 -23.59 -20.47
N THR A 223 -12.37 -23.93 -19.94
CA THR A 223 -12.20 -24.90 -18.85
C THR A 223 -13.04 -24.49 -17.64
N ALA A 224 -12.93 -23.25 -17.20
CA ALA A 224 -13.67 -22.75 -16.04
C ALA A 224 -15.19 -22.76 -16.22
N ALA A 225 -15.70 -22.37 -17.38
CA ALA A 225 -17.12 -22.38 -17.68
C ALA A 225 -17.67 -23.81 -17.73
N SER A 226 -16.90 -24.79 -18.26
CA SER A 226 -17.24 -26.20 -18.25
C SER A 226 -17.29 -26.77 -16.83
N VAL A 227 -16.26 -26.47 -16.01
CA VAL A 227 -16.19 -26.90 -14.61
C VAL A 227 -17.36 -26.29 -13.80
N PHE A 228 -17.68 -25.01 -14.00
CA PHE A 228 -18.82 -24.39 -13.35
C PHE A 228 -20.15 -25.07 -13.70
N THR A 229 -20.35 -25.38 -14.97
CA THR A 229 -21.56 -26.08 -15.44
C THR A 229 -21.73 -27.42 -14.76
N ASP A 230 -20.64 -28.16 -14.58
CA ASP A 230 -20.68 -29.51 -14.02
C ASP A 230 -20.68 -29.56 -12.51
N MET A 231 -19.89 -28.67 -11.87
CA MET A 231 -19.68 -28.69 -10.41
C MET A 231 -20.60 -27.76 -9.65
N GLN A 232 -21.24 -26.78 -10.29
CA GLN A 232 -22.13 -25.80 -9.68
C GLN A 232 -21.51 -25.08 -8.45
N SER A 233 -20.22 -24.84 -8.50
CA SER A 233 -19.41 -24.23 -7.45
C SER A 233 -18.57 -23.09 -8.03
N PRO A 234 -18.12 -22.10 -7.24
CA PRO A 234 -17.31 -20.99 -7.73
C PRO A 234 -16.05 -21.47 -8.45
N VAL A 235 -15.78 -20.90 -9.63
CA VAL A 235 -14.57 -21.19 -10.40
C VAL A 235 -13.81 -19.91 -10.67
N ILE A 236 -12.54 -19.91 -10.28
CA ILE A 236 -11.61 -18.80 -10.44
C ILE A 236 -10.71 -19.06 -11.64
N ILE A 237 -10.66 -18.08 -12.54
CA ILE A 237 -9.83 -18.13 -13.75
C ILE A 237 -8.55 -17.34 -13.47
N ALA A 238 -7.42 -18.03 -13.47
CA ALA A 238 -6.11 -17.44 -13.22
C ALA A 238 -5.44 -16.88 -14.49
N PHE A 239 -5.99 -17.12 -15.67
CA PHE A 239 -5.51 -16.75 -17.00
C PHE A 239 -4.26 -17.46 -17.49
N ASP A 240 -3.40 -17.96 -16.61
CA ASP A 240 -2.28 -18.86 -16.91
C ASP A 240 -1.86 -19.67 -15.68
N ALA A 241 -1.03 -20.71 -15.89
CA ALA A 241 -0.56 -21.62 -14.85
C ALA A 241 0.22 -20.89 -13.74
N TYR A 242 1.12 -19.96 -14.10
CA TYR A 242 1.97 -19.27 -13.13
C TYR A 242 1.19 -18.34 -12.20
N ASN A 243 -0.01 -17.93 -12.60
CA ASN A 243 -0.87 -17.09 -11.81
C ASN A 243 -1.78 -17.88 -10.84
N LEU A 244 -1.77 -19.21 -10.88
CA LEU A 244 -2.54 -20.05 -9.95
C LEU A 244 -2.13 -19.80 -8.48
N SER A 245 -0.83 -19.78 -8.19
CA SER A 245 -0.32 -19.54 -6.83
C SER A 245 -0.71 -18.17 -6.26
N PRO A 246 -0.45 -17.03 -6.92
CA PRO A 246 -0.81 -15.73 -6.35
C PRO A 246 -2.34 -15.54 -6.24
N VAL A 247 -3.12 -16.05 -7.20
CA VAL A 247 -4.58 -15.94 -7.16
C VAL A 247 -5.16 -16.81 -6.04
N SER A 248 -4.78 -18.10 -5.97
CA SER A 248 -5.30 -18.99 -4.95
C SER A 248 -4.92 -18.59 -3.53
N LYS A 249 -3.76 -17.96 -3.34
CA LYS A 249 -3.35 -17.37 -2.06
C LYS A 249 -4.32 -16.27 -1.62
N THR A 250 -4.74 -15.39 -2.52
CA THR A 250 -5.72 -14.32 -2.23
C THR A 250 -7.03 -14.94 -1.73
N PHE A 251 -7.56 -15.94 -2.46
CA PHE A 251 -8.81 -16.60 -2.06
C PHE A 251 -8.68 -17.42 -0.79
N PHE A 252 -7.57 -18.11 -0.57
CA PHE A 252 -7.34 -18.83 0.67
C PHE A 252 -7.30 -17.90 1.89
N GLY A 253 -6.76 -16.69 1.75
CA GLY A 253 -6.80 -15.68 2.81
C GLY A 253 -8.22 -15.39 3.31
N HIS A 254 -9.20 -15.40 2.40
CA HIS A 254 -10.61 -15.11 2.70
C HIS A 254 -11.46 -16.36 3.03
N PHE A 255 -11.10 -17.53 2.52
CA PHE A 255 -11.90 -18.75 2.57
C PHE A 255 -11.09 -19.96 3.05
N LYS A 256 -10.51 -19.85 4.25
CA LYS A 256 -9.62 -20.89 4.85
C LYS A 256 -10.33 -22.20 5.17
N ASP A 257 -11.63 -22.15 5.36
CA ASP A 257 -12.51 -23.28 5.69
C ASP A 257 -12.91 -24.13 4.47
N LYS A 258 -12.71 -23.61 3.27
CA LYS A 258 -13.08 -24.29 2.03
C LYS A 258 -11.95 -25.17 1.48
N THR A 259 -12.34 -26.17 0.67
CA THR A 259 -11.39 -26.95 -0.10
C THR A 259 -11.05 -26.26 -1.42
N HIS A 260 -9.79 -25.99 -1.66
CA HIS A 260 -9.27 -25.35 -2.87
C HIS A 260 -8.88 -26.40 -3.89
N VAL A 261 -9.63 -26.48 -5.01
CA VAL A 261 -9.48 -27.52 -6.02
C VAL A 261 -8.86 -26.95 -7.29
N PHE A 262 -7.69 -27.43 -7.67
CA PHE A 262 -7.00 -27.02 -8.88
C PHE A 262 -7.32 -27.97 -10.04
N ILE A 263 -7.85 -27.45 -11.13
CA ILE A 263 -8.07 -28.19 -12.37
C ILE A 263 -6.87 -27.90 -13.27
N ALA A 264 -5.92 -28.83 -13.28
CA ALA A 264 -4.68 -28.69 -14.05
C ALA A 264 -4.88 -29.24 -15.48
N ASP A 265 -4.28 -28.55 -16.45
CA ASP A 265 -4.22 -29.06 -17.82
C ASP A 265 -3.21 -30.21 -17.92
N ASN A 266 -3.55 -31.25 -18.65
CA ASN A 266 -2.67 -32.41 -18.90
C ASN A 266 -1.92 -32.24 -20.22
N ASP A 267 -0.87 -31.39 -20.22
CA ASP A 267 0.00 -31.23 -21.39
C ASP A 267 1.21 -32.17 -21.29
N PRO A 268 1.22 -33.25 -22.10
CA PRO A 268 2.30 -34.24 -22.06
C PRO A 268 3.67 -33.71 -22.52
N LYS A 269 3.73 -32.50 -23.10
CA LYS A 269 4.99 -31.90 -23.58
C LYS A 269 5.66 -30.98 -22.55
N SER A 270 4.89 -30.31 -21.71
CA SER A 270 5.46 -29.29 -20.82
C SER A 270 5.27 -29.55 -19.32
N ASN A 271 4.27 -30.31 -18.92
CA ASN A 271 3.83 -30.51 -17.52
C ASN A 271 3.65 -29.22 -16.71
N THR A 272 3.64 -28.07 -17.37
CA THR A 272 3.61 -26.76 -16.68
C THR A 272 2.35 -26.59 -15.85
N GLY A 273 1.18 -26.91 -16.41
CA GLY A 273 -0.10 -26.81 -15.69
C GLY A 273 -0.11 -27.66 -14.42
N GLN A 274 0.35 -28.91 -14.49
CA GLN A 274 0.46 -29.79 -13.32
C GLN A 274 1.45 -29.21 -12.28
N THR A 275 2.65 -28.83 -12.71
CA THR A 275 3.70 -28.33 -11.80
C THR A 275 3.26 -27.07 -11.05
N GLU A 276 2.62 -26.13 -11.73
CA GLU A 276 2.17 -24.88 -11.09
C GLU A 276 0.94 -25.10 -10.21
N ALA A 277 0.03 -26.03 -10.57
CA ALA A 277 -1.06 -26.45 -9.71
C ALA A 277 -0.56 -27.16 -8.44
N GLU A 278 0.48 -28.00 -8.54
CA GLU A 278 1.15 -28.62 -7.38
C GLU A 278 1.77 -27.56 -6.46
N LYS A 279 2.45 -26.56 -6.99
CA LYS A 279 3.01 -25.45 -6.21
C LYS A 279 1.92 -24.66 -5.48
N ALA A 280 0.84 -24.31 -6.20
CA ALA A 280 -0.27 -23.56 -5.63
C ALA A 280 -0.99 -24.35 -4.52
N ALA A 281 -1.29 -25.62 -4.76
CA ALA A 281 -1.90 -26.52 -3.78
C ALA A 281 -0.98 -26.71 -2.56
N GLN A 282 0.31 -26.92 -2.80
CA GLN A 282 1.29 -27.04 -1.72
C GLN A 282 1.38 -25.81 -0.86
N GLN A 283 1.33 -24.61 -1.46
CA GLN A 283 1.33 -23.35 -0.72
C GLN A 283 0.14 -23.28 0.26
N ILE A 284 -1.08 -23.56 -0.21
CA ILE A 284 -2.30 -23.57 0.62
C ILE A 284 -2.22 -24.64 1.71
N LYS A 285 -1.78 -25.86 1.35
CA LYS A 285 -1.62 -26.97 2.29
C LYS A 285 -0.64 -26.61 3.42
N ASN A 286 0.43 -25.90 3.08
CA ASN A 286 1.43 -25.45 4.06
C ASN A 286 0.88 -24.43 5.06
N GLU A 287 -0.12 -23.66 4.65
CA GLU A 287 -0.85 -22.72 5.50
C GLU A 287 -2.04 -23.38 6.24
N GLY A 288 -2.14 -24.73 6.18
CA GLY A 288 -3.16 -25.51 6.88
C GLY A 288 -4.47 -25.66 6.13
N GLY A 289 -4.55 -25.21 4.87
CA GLY A 289 -5.73 -25.33 4.04
C GLY A 289 -5.93 -26.71 3.43
N GLN A 290 -7.16 -27.00 3.02
CA GLN A 290 -7.50 -28.23 2.31
C GLN A 290 -7.37 -28.01 0.82
N THR A 291 -6.63 -28.89 0.12
CA THR A 291 -6.39 -28.80 -1.30
C THR A 291 -6.61 -30.11 -2.03
N GLN A 292 -7.01 -30.00 -3.30
CA GLN A 292 -7.15 -31.10 -4.24
C GLN A 292 -6.59 -30.67 -5.59
N ILE A 293 -5.92 -31.59 -6.30
CA ILE A 293 -5.54 -31.36 -7.70
C ILE A 293 -6.24 -32.42 -8.52
N LEU A 294 -6.97 -31.99 -9.52
CA LEU A 294 -7.66 -32.85 -10.48
C LEU A 294 -7.13 -32.53 -11.87
N MET A 295 -6.84 -33.56 -12.65
CA MET A 295 -6.33 -33.42 -14.00
C MET A 295 -7.01 -34.46 -14.92
N PRO A 296 -7.31 -34.15 -16.20
CA PRO A 296 -7.80 -35.14 -17.13
C PRO A 296 -6.88 -36.37 -17.18
N ALA A 297 -7.45 -37.56 -17.21
CA ALA A 297 -6.68 -38.81 -17.18
C ALA A 297 -5.79 -38.97 -18.43
N THR A 298 -6.22 -38.41 -19.57
CA THR A 298 -5.48 -38.35 -20.84
C THR A 298 -5.10 -36.90 -21.18
N GLY A 299 -4.21 -36.65 -22.14
CA GLY A 299 -3.73 -35.31 -22.50
C GLY A 299 -4.85 -34.39 -22.99
N GLY A 300 -4.72 -33.09 -22.64
CA GLY A 300 -5.66 -32.02 -22.98
C GLY A 300 -6.21 -31.28 -21.74
N ASP A 301 -7.11 -30.32 -21.97
CA ASP A 301 -7.81 -29.62 -20.91
C ASP A 301 -9.20 -30.24 -20.62
N TYR A 302 -9.83 -29.80 -19.53
CA TYR A 302 -11.16 -30.32 -19.11
C TYR A 302 -12.23 -30.07 -20.17
N ASN A 303 -12.24 -28.91 -20.82
CA ASN A 303 -13.23 -28.57 -21.86
C ASN A 303 -13.05 -29.45 -23.12
N ASP A 304 -11.81 -29.70 -23.55
CA ASP A 304 -11.52 -30.53 -24.72
C ASP A 304 -12.02 -31.95 -24.52
N HIS A 305 -11.84 -32.55 -23.33
CA HIS A 305 -12.37 -33.86 -22.98
C HIS A 305 -13.89 -33.88 -22.97
N LYS A 306 -14.54 -32.87 -22.39
CA LYS A 306 -15.99 -32.77 -22.37
C LYS A 306 -16.60 -32.71 -23.78
N LEU A 307 -15.93 -32.01 -24.70
CA LEU A 307 -16.35 -31.89 -26.09
C LEU A 307 -16.19 -33.17 -26.88
N SER A 308 -15.16 -33.97 -26.57
CA SER A 308 -14.84 -35.20 -27.32
C SER A 308 -15.66 -36.40 -26.92
N GLU A 309 -16.07 -36.48 -25.65
CA GLU A 309 -16.66 -37.69 -25.07
C GLU A 309 -18.16 -37.57 -24.75
N ASP A 310 -18.74 -36.38 -24.85
CA ASP A 310 -20.13 -36.03 -24.46
C ASP A 310 -20.51 -36.56 -23.05
N MET A 311 -19.50 -36.68 -22.19
CA MET A 311 -19.57 -37.16 -20.81
C MET A 311 -18.69 -36.30 -19.90
N LEU A 312 -18.88 -36.40 -18.58
CA LEU A 312 -17.98 -35.80 -17.61
C LEU A 312 -16.56 -36.35 -17.80
N PRO A 313 -15.54 -35.48 -17.92
CA PRO A 313 -14.17 -35.93 -18.09
C PRO A 313 -13.71 -36.84 -16.94
N VAL A 314 -13.03 -37.93 -17.31
CA VAL A 314 -12.40 -38.82 -16.32
C VAL A 314 -11.21 -38.12 -15.73
N MET A 315 -11.34 -37.71 -14.47
CA MET A 315 -10.31 -36.95 -13.75
C MET A 315 -9.48 -37.89 -12.86
N LYS A 316 -8.18 -37.70 -12.86
CA LYS A 316 -7.29 -38.32 -11.89
C LYS A 316 -6.90 -37.34 -10.82
N ALA A 317 -6.87 -37.74 -9.56
CA ALA A 317 -6.29 -36.98 -8.49
C ALA A 317 -4.75 -37.02 -8.60
N VAL A 318 -4.14 -35.87 -8.43
CA VAL A 318 -2.68 -35.72 -8.34
C VAL A 318 -2.33 -35.54 -6.87
N GLU A 319 -1.41 -36.36 -6.37
CA GLU A 319 -0.95 -36.22 -4.99
C GLU A 319 -0.18 -34.91 -4.80
N VAL A 320 -0.57 -34.14 -3.79
CA VAL A 320 0.18 -32.97 -3.38
C VAL A 320 1.38 -33.44 -2.55
N PRO A 321 2.62 -33.14 -2.96
CA PRO A 321 3.80 -33.59 -2.22
C PRO A 321 3.72 -33.28 -0.74
N THR A 322 4.14 -34.22 0.11
CA THR A 322 4.11 -34.07 1.59
C THR A 322 5.47 -33.79 2.20
N GLU A 323 6.55 -34.12 1.51
CA GLU A 323 7.92 -33.93 1.96
C GLU A 323 8.64 -32.89 1.09
N PHE A 324 9.41 -32.04 1.76
CA PHE A 324 10.26 -31.05 1.08
C PHE A 324 11.62 -31.68 0.77
N ASP A 325 12.03 -31.65 -0.50
CA ASP A 325 13.39 -32.11 -0.89
C ASP A 325 14.42 -30.98 -0.71
N PHE A 326 15.26 -31.13 0.29
CA PHE A 326 16.28 -30.14 0.60
C PHE A 326 17.39 -30.11 -0.45
N MET A 327 17.70 -28.89 -0.94
CA MET A 327 18.84 -28.68 -1.85
C MET A 327 20.15 -29.04 -1.15
N ARG A 328 20.94 -29.97 -1.75
CA ARG A 328 22.17 -30.49 -1.18
C ARG A 328 23.36 -30.25 -2.12
N ASN A 329 24.55 -30.16 -1.55
CA ASN A 329 25.78 -30.15 -2.33
C ASN A 329 26.18 -31.59 -2.76
N SER A 330 27.27 -31.71 -3.53
CA SER A 330 27.79 -33.01 -4.01
C SER A 330 28.18 -33.97 -2.89
N SER A 331 28.40 -33.50 -1.66
CA SER A 331 28.70 -34.32 -0.47
C SER A 331 27.43 -34.64 0.34
N GLY A 332 26.23 -34.34 -0.15
CA GLY A 332 24.95 -34.62 0.51
C GLY A 332 24.57 -33.68 1.64
N ARG A 333 25.31 -32.58 1.87
CA ARG A 333 25.00 -31.61 2.92
C ARG A 333 24.00 -30.56 2.39
N ALA A 334 23.00 -30.21 3.20
CA ALA A 334 22.05 -29.16 2.85
C ALA A 334 22.76 -27.82 2.62
N LEU A 335 22.32 -27.11 1.59
CA LEU A 335 22.85 -25.79 1.24
C LEU A 335 22.24 -24.71 2.15
N ASN A 336 23.00 -23.63 2.40
CA ASN A 336 22.50 -22.45 3.11
C ASN A 336 21.70 -21.55 2.16
N THR A 337 20.46 -21.94 1.88
CA THR A 337 19.56 -21.23 0.96
C THR A 337 18.25 -20.87 1.63
N LYS A 338 17.58 -19.82 1.14
CA LYS A 338 16.25 -19.45 1.60
C LYS A 338 15.24 -20.58 1.39
N ASP A 339 15.39 -21.36 0.31
CA ASP A 339 14.46 -22.43 -0.04
C ASP A 339 14.59 -23.63 0.92
N ASN A 340 15.80 -23.94 1.40
CA ASN A 340 15.95 -24.94 2.44
C ASN A 340 15.36 -24.47 3.79
N VAL A 341 15.52 -23.18 4.16
CA VAL A 341 14.83 -22.64 5.35
C VAL A 341 13.31 -22.67 5.16
N ARG A 342 12.82 -22.34 3.95
CA ARG A 342 11.39 -22.52 3.62
C ARG A 342 10.96 -23.98 3.81
N GLY A 343 11.77 -24.95 3.36
CA GLY A 343 11.51 -26.38 3.55
C GLY A 343 11.32 -26.76 5.02
N VAL A 344 12.19 -26.25 5.91
CA VAL A 344 12.03 -26.46 7.36
C VAL A 344 10.71 -25.86 7.86
N MET A 345 10.41 -24.60 7.47
CA MET A 345 9.17 -23.93 7.87
C MET A 345 7.93 -24.73 7.39
N LEU A 346 7.95 -25.24 6.16
CA LEU A 346 6.88 -26.05 5.59
C LEU A 346 6.68 -27.35 6.34
N THR A 347 7.77 -28.10 6.58
CA THR A 347 7.74 -29.38 7.32
C THR A 347 7.20 -29.21 8.73
N GLU A 348 7.62 -28.14 9.42
CA GLU A 348 7.19 -27.81 10.78
C GLU A 348 5.89 -26.98 10.85
N LYS A 349 5.27 -26.69 9.70
CA LYS A 349 4.06 -25.85 9.58
C LYS A 349 4.20 -24.48 10.22
N ILE A 350 5.41 -23.90 10.15
CA ILE A 350 5.71 -22.57 10.67
C ILE A 350 5.24 -21.53 9.65
N THR A 351 4.45 -20.57 10.09
CA THR A 351 4.03 -19.42 9.26
C THR A 351 4.72 -18.15 9.70
N VAL A 352 5.15 -17.36 8.73
CA VAL A 352 5.79 -16.06 8.97
C VAL A 352 5.07 -15.00 8.14
N ASN A 353 4.49 -14.03 8.82
CA ASN A 353 3.77 -12.93 8.19
C ASN A 353 4.42 -11.60 8.58
N TYR A 354 4.50 -10.67 7.64
CA TYR A 354 4.84 -9.29 7.92
C TYR A 354 3.56 -8.47 8.10
N ASN A 355 3.25 -8.10 9.34
CA ASN A 355 2.10 -7.26 9.66
C ASN A 355 2.37 -5.81 9.20
N VAL A 356 1.73 -5.38 8.12
CA VAL A 356 1.94 -4.05 7.52
C VAL A 356 1.41 -2.90 8.36
N ILE A 357 0.51 -3.18 9.31
CA ILE A 357 0.02 -2.18 10.27
C ILE A 357 1.04 -2.03 11.41
N LYS A 358 1.37 -3.13 12.10
CA LYS A 358 2.31 -3.14 13.24
C LYS A 358 3.77 -3.01 12.82
N LYS A 359 4.07 -3.13 11.52
CA LYS A 359 5.42 -3.04 10.95
C LYS A 359 6.43 -3.98 11.60
N ARG A 360 5.99 -5.22 11.86
CA ARG A 360 6.79 -6.28 12.47
C ARG A 360 6.46 -7.65 11.90
N MET A 361 7.37 -8.59 12.09
CA MET A 361 7.11 -9.99 11.79
C MET A 361 6.17 -10.59 12.83
N GLU A 362 5.23 -11.41 12.37
CA GLU A 362 4.39 -12.25 13.22
C GLU A 362 4.65 -13.69 12.82
N ILE A 363 5.24 -14.45 13.74
CA ILE A 363 5.64 -15.84 13.54
C ILE A 363 4.71 -16.71 14.36
N ASP A 364 4.14 -17.71 13.70
CA ASP A 364 3.35 -18.73 14.37
C ASP A 364 4.00 -20.11 14.19
N ILE A 365 4.26 -20.78 15.33
CA ILE A 365 4.86 -22.12 15.39
C ILE A 365 3.85 -23.03 16.09
N PRO A 366 3.31 -24.04 15.41
CA PRO A 366 2.29 -24.91 15.98
C PRO A 366 2.75 -25.57 17.29
N ASN A 367 1.82 -25.65 18.23
CA ASN A 367 2.03 -26.29 19.55
C ASN A 367 3.09 -25.63 20.45
N MET A 368 3.60 -24.44 20.08
CA MET A 368 4.53 -23.68 20.92
C MET A 368 3.81 -22.53 21.62
N LYS A 369 4.13 -22.36 22.91
CA LYS A 369 3.65 -21.22 23.69
C LYS A 369 4.86 -20.43 24.16
N PHE A 370 4.95 -19.20 23.70
CA PHE A 370 5.98 -18.26 24.12
C PHE A 370 5.42 -17.22 25.09
N ILE A 371 6.29 -16.66 25.91
CA ILE A 371 5.95 -15.45 26.67
C ILE A 371 5.67 -14.34 25.68
N SER A 372 4.53 -13.63 25.83
CA SER A 372 4.05 -12.63 24.87
C SER A 372 5.09 -11.59 24.50
N ASP A 373 5.82 -11.09 25.50
CA ASP A 373 6.80 -10.03 25.35
C ASP A 373 8.08 -10.46 24.62
N MET A 374 8.33 -11.77 24.54
CA MET A 374 9.51 -12.37 23.89
C MET A 374 9.15 -13.19 22.65
N LYS A 375 7.88 -13.25 22.26
CA LYS A 375 7.39 -14.17 21.22
C LYS A 375 8.19 -14.08 19.93
N GLU A 376 8.48 -12.86 19.45
CA GLU A 376 9.17 -12.66 18.17
C GLU A 376 10.61 -13.25 18.21
N GLU A 377 11.38 -12.88 19.21
CA GLU A 377 12.77 -13.35 19.36
C GLU A 377 12.85 -14.85 19.65
N ALA A 378 11.99 -15.36 20.54
CA ALA A 378 11.91 -16.77 20.85
C ALA A 378 11.51 -17.62 19.63
N SER A 379 10.60 -17.12 18.80
CA SER A 379 10.21 -17.80 17.56
C SER A 379 11.36 -17.89 16.56
N LEU A 380 12.18 -16.85 16.45
CA LEU A 380 13.37 -16.87 15.59
C LEU A 380 14.39 -17.91 16.05
N ILE A 381 14.65 -17.97 17.35
CA ILE A 381 15.55 -18.98 17.95
C ILE A 381 15.00 -20.40 17.71
N GLU A 382 13.70 -20.59 17.85
CA GLU A 382 13.08 -21.91 17.60
C GLU A 382 13.23 -22.33 16.14
N ILE A 383 13.07 -21.41 15.17
CA ILE A 383 13.30 -21.73 13.75
C ILE A 383 14.77 -22.08 13.50
N GLU A 384 15.70 -21.36 14.12
CA GLU A 384 17.13 -21.69 14.06
C GLU A 384 17.40 -23.10 14.59
N ASP A 385 16.78 -23.49 15.73
CA ASP A 385 16.90 -24.83 16.31
C ASP A 385 16.29 -25.91 15.42
N ARG A 386 15.11 -25.68 14.82
CA ARG A 386 14.50 -26.60 13.83
C ARG A 386 15.40 -26.81 12.61
N CYS A 387 16.05 -25.74 12.13
CA CYS A 387 17.03 -25.88 11.06
C CYS A 387 18.19 -26.79 11.47
N ILE A 388 18.72 -26.66 12.70
CA ILE A 388 19.78 -27.52 13.23
C ILE A 388 19.33 -28.99 13.30
N GLN A 389 18.14 -29.24 13.83
CA GLN A 389 17.57 -30.60 13.96
C GLN A 389 17.42 -31.28 12.59
N MET A 390 17.10 -30.52 11.53
CA MET A 390 16.99 -31.02 10.16
C MET A 390 18.30 -30.96 9.35
N ALA A 391 19.43 -30.67 10.02
CA ALA A 391 20.74 -30.52 9.40
C ALA A 391 20.78 -29.45 8.27
N VAL A 392 19.96 -28.40 8.39
CA VAL A 392 19.94 -27.24 7.49
C VAL A 392 20.78 -26.12 8.13
N PRO A 393 21.68 -25.46 7.38
CA PRO A 393 22.45 -24.33 7.90
C PRO A 393 21.54 -23.16 8.34
N HIS A 394 21.75 -22.66 9.55
CA HIS A 394 20.87 -21.69 10.22
C HIS A 394 21.43 -20.25 10.29
N THR A 395 22.68 -20.03 9.89
CA THR A 395 23.38 -18.74 10.09
C THR A 395 22.74 -17.53 9.43
N ARG A 396 21.84 -17.75 8.46
CA ARG A 396 21.12 -16.69 7.72
C ARG A 396 19.60 -16.78 7.87
N VAL A 397 19.09 -17.52 8.82
CA VAL A 397 17.64 -17.69 9.04
C VAL A 397 16.95 -16.33 9.18
N ARG A 398 17.50 -15.42 10.00
CA ARG A 398 16.95 -14.07 10.23
C ARG A 398 16.87 -13.23 8.96
N ASP A 399 17.83 -13.39 8.04
CA ASP A 399 17.81 -12.72 6.74
C ASP A 399 16.75 -13.35 5.82
N TYR A 400 16.70 -14.69 5.79
CA TYR A 400 15.80 -15.42 4.91
C TYR A 400 14.33 -15.27 5.31
N ILE A 401 14.01 -15.22 6.60
CA ILE A 401 12.65 -14.98 7.10
C ILE A 401 12.07 -13.67 6.57
N LYS A 402 12.88 -12.60 6.47
CA LYS A 402 12.45 -11.33 5.89
C LYS A 402 12.02 -11.45 4.41
N ILE A 403 12.61 -12.41 3.68
CA ILE A 403 12.28 -12.68 2.28
C ILE A 403 11.09 -13.65 2.17
N LEU A 404 10.96 -14.56 3.12
CA LEU A 404 9.94 -15.62 3.12
C LEU A 404 8.62 -15.18 3.75
N ALA A 405 8.60 -14.06 4.47
CA ALA A 405 7.40 -13.54 5.10
C ALA A 405 6.34 -13.13 4.06
N ASN A 406 5.10 -13.53 4.33
CA ASN A 406 3.96 -13.06 3.55
C ASN A 406 3.52 -11.69 4.02
N GLU A 407 3.09 -10.83 3.11
CA GLU A 407 2.45 -9.58 3.50
C GLU A 407 1.08 -9.87 4.15
N TYR A 408 0.84 -9.30 5.32
CA TYR A 408 -0.36 -9.51 6.12
C TYR A 408 -0.95 -8.18 6.56
N ASN A 409 -2.18 -7.91 6.17
CA ASN A 409 -2.91 -6.71 6.57
C ASN A 409 -4.14 -7.08 7.40
N PRO A 410 -4.02 -7.17 8.74
CA PRO A 410 -5.11 -7.63 9.60
C PRO A 410 -6.32 -6.70 9.57
N VAL A 411 -6.13 -5.41 9.36
CA VAL A 411 -7.24 -4.45 9.28
C VAL A 411 -8.04 -4.66 8.00
N LYS A 412 -7.36 -4.84 6.85
CA LYS A 412 -8.02 -5.18 5.58
C LYS A 412 -8.81 -6.48 5.72
N GLU A 413 -8.19 -7.53 6.27
CA GLU A 413 -8.86 -8.81 6.49
C GLU A 413 -10.08 -8.68 7.40
N TRP A 414 -9.97 -7.90 8.47
CA TRP A 414 -11.09 -7.66 9.36
C TRP A 414 -12.24 -6.88 8.69
N ILE A 415 -11.93 -5.81 7.94
CA ILE A 415 -12.95 -5.04 7.19
C ILE A 415 -13.77 -5.95 6.28
N PHE A 416 -13.11 -6.89 5.60
CA PHE A 416 -13.73 -7.80 4.64
C PHE A 416 -14.03 -9.20 5.19
N SER A 417 -13.88 -9.44 6.50
CA SER A 417 -14.13 -10.75 7.13
C SER A 417 -15.58 -11.21 6.98
N ARG A 418 -16.52 -10.27 6.88
CA ARG A 418 -17.92 -10.49 6.52
C ARG A 418 -18.29 -9.48 5.43
N PRO A 419 -18.95 -9.92 4.34
CA PRO A 419 -19.50 -9.01 3.34
C PRO A 419 -20.44 -7.99 3.97
N TRP A 420 -20.51 -6.77 3.44
CA TRP A 420 -21.51 -5.81 3.86
C TRP A 420 -22.92 -6.34 3.59
N ASP A 421 -23.76 -6.34 4.60
CA ASP A 421 -25.12 -6.90 4.55
C ASP A 421 -26.17 -5.96 3.90
N GLY A 422 -25.75 -4.83 3.36
CA GLY A 422 -26.62 -3.84 2.70
C GLY A 422 -27.36 -2.90 3.66
N GLN A 423 -27.17 -3.02 4.99
CA GLN A 423 -27.81 -2.13 5.95
C GLN A 423 -26.97 -0.85 6.14
N ASN A 424 -27.63 0.30 6.11
CA ASN A 424 -26.98 1.59 6.31
C ASN A 424 -26.81 1.87 7.82
N ARG A 425 -25.60 1.68 8.31
CA ARG A 425 -25.16 2.00 9.69
C ARG A 425 -24.44 3.33 9.80
N LEU A 426 -23.99 3.85 8.67
CA LEU A 426 -23.20 5.06 8.64
C LEU A 426 -23.97 6.25 9.22
N GLN A 427 -25.24 6.44 8.86
CA GLN A 427 -26.01 7.56 9.39
C GLN A 427 -26.26 7.40 10.90
N GLU A 428 -26.59 6.20 11.34
CA GLU A 428 -26.73 5.89 12.79
C GLU A 428 -25.43 6.20 13.54
N PHE A 429 -24.28 5.85 12.96
CA PHE A 429 -22.98 6.15 13.55
C PHE A 429 -22.66 7.65 13.58
N LEU A 430 -22.97 8.40 12.52
CA LEU A 430 -22.81 9.85 12.51
C LEU A 430 -23.69 10.55 13.55
N ASP A 431 -24.88 10.02 13.82
CA ASP A 431 -25.83 10.55 14.80
C ASP A 431 -25.44 10.19 16.25
N THR A 432 -24.43 9.33 16.48
CA THR A 432 -23.88 9.10 17.84
C THR A 432 -23.19 10.32 18.42
N ILE A 433 -22.80 11.28 17.59
CA ILE A 433 -22.25 12.58 18.03
C ILE A 433 -23.28 13.67 17.78
N THR A 434 -23.70 14.34 18.85
CA THR A 434 -24.50 15.56 18.79
C THR A 434 -23.57 16.75 18.85
N GLU A 435 -23.58 17.56 17.82
CA GLU A 435 -22.77 18.78 17.68
C GLU A 435 -23.46 19.99 18.31
N GLU A 436 -22.68 21.01 18.70
CA GLU A 436 -23.22 22.30 19.13
C GLU A 436 -23.78 23.11 17.95
N ARG A 437 -23.18 22.97 16.76
CA ARG A 437 -23.51 23.74 15.56
C ARG A 437 -23.01 23.03 14.29
N ASN A 438 -23.57 23.39 13.16
CA ASN A 438 -23.17 22.98 11.80
C ASN A 438 -23.16 21.43 11.62
N LYS A 439 -24.35 20.85 11.66
CA LYS A 439 -24.57 19.41 11.48
C LYS A 439 -23.98 18.90 10.16
N GLU A 440 -24.20 19.65 9.07
CA GLU A 440 -23.73 19.27 7.73
C GLU A 440 -22.21 19.15 7.67
N LEU A 441 -21.49 20.13 8.23
CA LEU A 441 -20.04 20.09 8.28
C LEU A 441 -19.54 18.93 9.18
N LYS A 442 -20.18 18.70 10.35
CA LYS A 442 -19.84 17.55 11.21
C LYS A 442 -19.94 16.25 10.43
N GLU A 443 -21.05 16.00 9.76
CA GLU A 443 -21.24 14.76 8.97
C GLU A 443 -20.22 14.64 7.86
N THR A 444 -19.93 15.73 7.15
CA THR A 444 -18.89 15.77 6.09
C THR A 444 -17.53 15.38 6.64
N LEU A 445 -17.09 16.01 7.74
CA LEU A 445 -15.78 15.74 8.34
C LEU A 445 -15.68 14.30 8.85
N MET A 446 -16.72 13.79 9.51
CA MET A 446 -16.76 12.41 9.98
C MET A 446 -16.70 11.41 8.80
N ARG A 447 -17.50 11.60 7.74
CA ARG A 447 -17.48 10.76 6.54
C ARG A 447 -16.09 10.74 5.89
N LYS A 448 -15.51 11.92 5.67
CA LYS A 448 -14.16 12.05 5.06
C LYS A 448 -13.09 11.41 5.92
N TRP A 449 -13.19 11.51 7.24
CA TRP A 449 -12.25 10.87 8.15
C TRP A 449 -12.40 9.34 8.16
N LEU A 450 -13.62 8.81 8.15
CA LEU A 450 -13.86 7.36 8.01
C LEU A 450 -13.30 6.83 6.68
N ILE A 451 -13.53 7.55 5.57
CA ILE A 451 -12.93 7.20 4.28
C ILE A 451 -11.39 7.26 4.35
N SER A 452 -10.82 8.23 5.06
CA SER A 452 -9.37 8.34 5.32
C SER A 452 -8.83 7.12 6.07
N CYS A 453 -9.56 6.61 7.06
CA CYS A 453 -9.20 5.39 7.79
C CYS A 453 -9.22 4.16 6.87
N VAL A 454 -10.25 4.03 6.02
CA VAL A 454 -10.32 2.95 5.02
C VAL A 454 -9.17 3.08 4.01
N ALA A 455 -8.89 4.28 3.49
CA ALA A 455 -7.76 4.51 2.61
C ALA A 455 -6.42 4.15 3.28
N ALA A 456 -6.23 4.49 4.56
CA ALA A 456 -5.06 4.11 5.33
C ALA A 456 -4.90 2.58 5.46
N ALA A 457 -5.99 1.85 5.58
CA ALA A 457 -5.98 0.40 5.63
C ALA A 457 -5.71 -0.24 4.26
N LEU A 458 -6.33 0.26 3.19
CA LEU A 458 -6.41 -0.45 1.91
C LEU A 458 -5.37 -0.02 0.87
N GLU A 459 -4.86 1.22 0.92
CA GLU A 459 -3.89 1.71 -0.08
C GLU A 459 -2.56 0.94 -0.01
N PRO A 460 -2.19 0.19 -1.06
CA PRO A 460 -1.01 -0.68 -1.00
C PRO A 460 0.29 0.11 -0.82
N ASN A 461 0.38 1.27 -1.43
CA ASN A 461 1.57 2.14 -1.44
C ASN A 461 1.52 3.23 -0.36
N GLY A 462 0.70 3.04 0.69
CA GLY A 462 0.49 4.05 1.73
C GLY A 462 -0.32 5.26 1.26
N VAL A 463 -0.79 6.06 2.19
CA VAL A 463 -1.67 7.20 1.91
C VAL A 463 -1.19 8.47 2.59
N ALA A 464 -1.28 9.58 1.86
CA ALA A 464 -1.18 10.92 2.43
C ALA A 464 -2.58 11.36 2.86
N LEU A 465 -2.77 11.65 4.14
CA LEU A 465 -4.04 12.12 4.68
C LEU A 465 -3.98 13.64 4.89
N GLU A 466 -5.13 14.32 4.78
CA GLU A 466 -5.18 15.78 4.85
C GLU A 466 -5.36 16.29 6.26
N GLY A 467 -6.11 15.57 7.12
CA GLY A 467 -6.53 16.11 8.39
C GLY A 467 -6.62 15.11 9.54
N ILE A 468 -6.77 15.66 10.72
CA ILE A 468 -7.00 14.99 12.00
C ILE A 468 -8.43 15.29 12.43
N LEU A 469 -9.24 14.28 12.75
CA LEU A 469 -10.54 14.51 13.35
C LEU A 469 -10.36 14.94 14.82
N VAL A 470 -10.87 16.10 15.18
CA VAL A 470 -10.74 16.65 16.52
C VAL A 470 -12.14 16.77 17.15
N LEU A 471 -12.39 16.04 18.23
CA LEU A 471 -13.60 16.22 19.02
C LEU A 471 -13.34 17.18 20.18
N GLN A 472 -13.86 18.40 20.07
CA GLN A 472 -13.78 19.42 21.12
C GLN A 472 -15.04 19.41 21.95
N GLY A 473 -14.93 19.42 23.29
CA GLY A 473 -16.07 19.47 24.20
C GLY A 473 -15.67 19.16 25.65
N ALA A 474 -16.61 19.29 26.58
CA ALA A 474 -16.35 19.14 27.99
C ALA A 474 -15.67 17.80 28.36
N GLN A 475 -14.94 17.79 29.46
CA GLN A 475 -14.37 16.57 30.02
C GLN A 475 -15.51 15.61 30.45
N GLY A 476 -15.32 14.30 30.26
CA GLY A 476 -16.30 13.28 30.67
C GLY A 476 -17.34 12.95 29.61
N LEU A 477 -17.39 13.59 28.45
CA LEU A 477 -18.34 13.26 27.36
C LEU A 477 -18.11 11.88 26.70
N GLY A 478 -17.00 11.20 27.04
CA GLY A 478 -16.71 9.90 26.44
C GLY A 478 -15.99 9.95 25.08
N LYS A 479 -15.38 11.09 24.70
CA LYS A 479 -14.70 11.29 23.41
C LYS A 479 -13.69 10.17 23.08
N THR A 480 -12.75 9.90 23.97
CA THR A 480 -11.76 8.83 23.80
C THR A 480 -12.41 7.45 23.73
N LEU A 481 -13.42 7.18 24.57
CA LEU A 481 -14.11 5.89 24.56
C LEU A 481 -14.89 5.65 23.26
N TRP A 482 -15.43 6.70 22.65
CA TRP A 482 -16.10 6.62 21.36
C TRP A 482 -15.12 6.18 20.26
N PHE A 483 -13.89 6.74 20.21
CA PHE A 483 -12.87 6.32 19.26
C PHE A 483 -12.41 4.88 19.51
N LYS A 484 -12.32 4.43 20.77
CA LYS A 484 -11.95 3.04 21.09
C LYS A 484 -12.87 2.00 20.47
N LYS A 485 -14.15 2.33 20.32
CA LYS A 485 -15.12 1.43 19.71
C LYS A 485 -14.93 1.22 18.21
N LEU A 486 -14.22 2.13 17.52
CA LEU A 486 -14.01 2.07 16.07
C LEU A 486 -13.14 0.89 15.62
N ALA A 487 -12.24 0.41 16.47
CA ALA A 487 -11.37 -0.70 16.17
C ALA A 487 -11.47 -1.74 17.28
N ASP A 488 -11.18 -3.00 16.95
CA ASP A 488 -11.03 -4.03 17.96
C ASP A 488 -9.82 -3.68 18.84
N TYR A 489 -10.11 -3.24 20.07
CA TYR A 489 -9.08 -2.80 21.01
C TYR A 489 -8.08 -3.91 21.36
N GLU A 490 -8.52 -5.17 21.44
CA GLU A 490 -7.69 -6.32 21.76
C GLU A 490 -6.63 -6.59 20.67
N GLN A 491 -6.91 -6.22 19.43
CA GLN A 491 -5.95 -6.38 18.33
C GLN A 491 -4.82 -5.34 18.34
N GLY A 492 -4.93 -4.28 19.15
CA GLY A 492 -3.93 -3.22 19.25
C GLY A 492 -3.76 -2.44 17.94
N TRP A 493 -4.86 -2.16 17.24
CA TRP A 493 -4.86 -1.32 16.03
C TRP A 493 -5.07 0.15 16.34
N LEU A 494 -5.51 0.47 17.55
CA LEU A 494 -5.72 1.81 18.04
C LEU A 494 -4.68 2.13 19.12
N LEU A 495 -4.05 3.30 19.01
CA LEU A 495 -3.14 3.85 20.03
C LEU A 495 -3.76 5.09 20.65
N GLU A 496 -3.85 5.11 21.98
CA GLU A 496 -4.34 6.24 22.76
C GLU A 496 -3.19 7.14 23.23
N GLY A 497 -3.47 8.42 23.31
CA GLY A 497 -2.62 9.41 24.01
C GLY A 497 -1.18 9.47 23.48
N ALA A 498 -0.97 9.26 22.18
CA ALA A 498 0.36 9.30 21.61
C ALA A 498 0.97 10.70 21.74
N THR A 499 2.10 10.79 22.44
CA THR A 499 2.93 12.00 22.44
C THR A 499 3.82 11.97 21.21
N LEU A 500 3.33 12.55 20.11
CA LEU A 500 4.03 12.52 18.84
C LEU A 500 5.10 13.61 18.75
N ASN A 501 6.35 13.20 18.74
CA ASN A 501 7.50 14.07 18.41
C ASN A 501 8.05 13.66 17.03
N PRO A 502 7.83 14.46 15.95
CA PRO A 502 8.27 14.11 14.60
C PRO A 502 9.80 13.99 14.43
N THR A 503 10.60 14.46 15.40
CA THR A 503 12.05 14.34 15.38
C THR A 503 12.57 13.11 16.13
N ASP A 504 11.74 12.51 16.97
CA ASP A 504 12.04 11.28 17.68
C ASP A 504 11.54 10.05 16.92
N LYS A 505 12.48 9.19 16.53
CA LYS A 505 12.21 8.00 15.70
C LYS A 505 11.34 6.96 16.42
N ASP A 506 11.48 6.83 17.73
CA ASP A 506 10.71 5.85 18.50
C ASP A 506 9.26 6.31 18.67
N SER A 507 9.04 7.59 18.93
CA SER A 507 7.72 8.22 18.94
C SER A 507 7.02 8.09 17.58
N VAL A 508 7.74 8.36 16.48
CA VAL A 508 7.23 8.17 15.12
C VAL A 508 6.89 6.71 14.87
N LYS A 509 7.81 5.76 15.20
CA LYS A 509 7.58 4.33 15.03
C LYS A 509 6.32 3.87 15.77
N GLN A 510 6.17 4.26 17.02
CA GLN A 510 5.00 3.93 17.83
C GLN A 510 3.71 4.41 17.15
N ALA A 511 3.66 5.67 16.73
CA ALA A 511 2.49 6.24 16.06
C ALA A 511 2.15 5.51 14.75
N VAL A 512 3.14 5.33 13.84
CA VAL A 512 2.86 4.75 12.52
C VAL A 512 2.73 3.22 12.50
N SER A 513 2.86 2.58 13.66
CA SER A 513 2.63 1.13 13.85
C SER A 513 1.21 0.80 14.31
N HIS A 514 0.27 1.75 14.18
CA HIS A 514 -1.15 1.57 14.47
C HIS A 514 -1.99 2.13 13.34
N TRP A 515 -3.19 1.61 13.19
CA TRP A 515 -4.15 2.05 12.17
C TRP A 515 -4.78 3.39 12.54
N ILE A 516 -5.26 3.54 13.77
CA ILE A 516 -5.91 4.75 14.28
C ILE A 516 -5.13 5.22 15.51
N VAL A 517 -4.75 6.49 15.56
CA VAL A 517 -3.88 7.03 16.61
C VAL A 517 -4.44 8.33 17.18
N GLU A 518 -4.64 8.36 18.50
CA GLU A 518 -4.95 9.58 19.23
C GLU A 518 -3.67 10.38 19.44
N LEU A 519 -3.71 11.64 19.02
CA LEU A 519 -2.70 12.62 19.38
C LEU A 519 -3.06 13.20 20.74
N GLY A 520 -2.29 12.83 21.76
CA GLY A 520 -2.41 13.39 23.10
C GLY A 520 -1.92 14.83 23.15
N GLU A 521 -2.43 15.61 24.07
CA GLU A 521 -1.93 16.94 24.47
C GLU A 521 -1.86 18.01 23.35
N LEU A 522 -2.84 18.03 22.43
CA LEU A 522 -2.95 19.15 21.49
C LEU A 522 -3.10 20.52 22.18
N GLU A 523 -3.53 20.52 23.47
CA GLU A 523 -3.89 21.72 24.22
C GLU A 523 -2.69 22.46 24.84
N SER A 524 -1.59 21.77 25.18
CA SER A 524 -0.60 22.34 26.12
C SER A 524 0.83 22.43 25.65
N THR A 525 1.25 21.71 24.63
CA THR A 525 2.68 21.36 24.50
C THR A 525 3.35 21.85 23.21
N PHE A 526 2.61 22.27 22.19
CA PHE A 526 3.24 22.61 20.93
C PHE A 526 3.67 24.09 20.86
N LYS A 527 4.97 24.32 20.95
CA LYS A 527 5.56 25.55 20.41
C LYS A 527 5.21 25.62 18.91
N LYS A 528 5.12 26.81 18.35
CA LYS A 528 4.77 27.02 16.92
C LYS A 528 5.59 26.16 15.96
N ALA A 529 6.89 25.96 16.23
CA ALA A 529 7.77 25.11 15.44
C ALA A 529 7.35 23.62 15.47
N ASP A 530 6.84 23.14 16.60
CA ASP A 530 6.42 21.75 16.78
C ASP A 530 5.11 21.49 16.03
N LEU A 531 4.19 22.49 16.00
CA LEU A 531 2.96 22.42 15.21
C LEU A 531 3.23 22.35 13.70
N ASP A 532 4.19 23.13 13.20
CA ASP A 532 4.54 23.08 11.78
C ASP A 532 5.16 21.73 11.37
N MET A 533 5.99 21.15 12.25
CA MET A 533 6.52 19.79 12.05
C MET A 533 5.42 18.74 12.12
N LEU A 534 4.47 18.85 13.05
CA LEU A 534 3.32 17.96 13.13
C LEU A 534 2.44 18.04 11.87
N LYS A 535 2.15 19.25 11.40
CA LYS A 535 1.39 19.49 10.16
C LYS A 535 2.07 18.86 8.94
N ALA A 536 3.40 18.95 8.85
CA ALA A 536 4.17 18.29 7.80
C ALA A 536 4.17 16.76 7.96
N PHE A 537 4.26 16.27 9.19
CA PHE A 537 4.25 14.84 9.47
C PHE A 537 2.93 14.16 9.09
N ILE A 538 1.78 14.76 9.40
CA ILE A 538 0.45 14.18 9.14
C ILE A 538 0.25 13.88 7.65
N THR A 539 0.74 14.74 6.77
CA THR A 539 0.54 14.64 5.32
C THR A 539 1.54 13.74 4.60
N LYS A 540 2.48 13.11 5.33
CA LYS A 540 3.43 12.18 4.72
C LYS A 540 2.73 10.90 4.24
N LYS A 541 3.13 10.42 3.07
CA LYS A 541 2.70 9.14 2.51
C LYS A 541 3.56 7.97 3.00
N THR A 542 4.82 8.25 3.32
CA THR A 542 5.81 7.28 3.75
C THR A 542 6.63 7.81 4.91
N ASP A 543 7.20 6.90 5.70
CA ASP A 543 8.10 7.20 6.80
C ASP A 543 9.42 6.46 6.61
N GLU A 544 10.53 7.17 6.69
CA GLU A 544 11.87 6.56 6.66
C GLU A 544 12.34 6.32 8.09
N MET A 545 12.49 5.04 8.44
CA MET A 545 12.91 4.65 9.78
C MET A 545 13.93 3.52 9.70
N ARG A 546 14.83 3.48 10.67
CA ARG A 546 15.67 2.32 10.92
C ARG A 546 15.13 1.60 12.16
N LEU A 547 14.61 0.39 11.98
CA LEU A 547 14.21 -0.44 13.12
C LEU A 547 15.45 -0.93 13.88
N PRO A 548 15.30 -1.26 15.17
CA PRO A 548 16.37 -1.93 15.92
C PRO A 548 16.89 -3.13 15.13
N TYR A 549 18.21 -3.28 15.08
CA TYR A 549 18.93 -4.34 14.36
C TYR A 549 18.91 -4.27 12.83
N ASP A 550 18.23 -3.32 12.20
CA ASP A 550 18.34 -3.12 10.75
C ASP A 550 19.64 -2.41 10.38
N ARG A 551 20.27 -2.86 9.29
CA ARG A 551 21.54 -2.29 8.79
C ARG A 551 21.35 -0.95 8.08
N ALA A 552 20.17 -0.70 7.53
CA ALA A 552 19.81 0.50 6.77
C ALA A 552 18.45 1.05 7.18
N ALA A 553 18.20 2.33 6.88
CA ALA A 553 16.86 2.91 6.97
C ALA A 553 15.97 2.27 5.90
N THR A 554 14.73 1.99 6.26
CA THR A 554 13.72 1.41 5.38
C THR A 554 12.56 2.39 5.25
N THR A 555 12.02 2.50 4.04
CA THR A 555 10.82 3.31 3.76
C THR A 555 9.57 2.48 4.06
N TYR A 556 8.79 2.91 5.03
CA TYR A 556 7.53 2.28 5.41
C TYR A 556 6.35 3.06 4.85
N GLN A 557 5.40 2.34 4.30
CA GLN A 557 4.14 2.91 3.81
C GLN A 557 3.27 3.38 4.98
N ARG A 558 2.73 4.61 4.90
CA ARG A 558 1.86 5.16 5.93
C ARG A 558 0.47 4.52 5.85
N ARG A 559 0.05 3.89 6.97
CA ARG A 559 -1.25 3.23 7.11
C ARG A 559 -1.98 3.68 8.37
N THR A 560 -1.79 4.93 8.75
CA THR A 560 -2.26 5.49 10.02
C THR A 560 -3.12 6.71 9.78
N ALA A 561 -4.31 6.72 10.38
CA ALA A 561 -5.19 7.89 10.50
C ALA A 561 -5.10 8.46 11.92
N PHE A 562 -5.15 9.80 12.04
CA PHE A 562 -5.03 10.48 13.31
C PHE A 562 -6.34 11.10 13.77
N TYR A 563 -6.53 11.12 15.09
CA TYR A 563 -7.58 11.88 15.75
C TYR A 563 -7.06 12.54 17.02
N ALA A 564 -7.87 13.41 17.60
CA ALA A 564 -7.59 14.01 18.89
C ALA A 564 -8.85 14.33 19.69
N SER A 565 -8.73 14.32 21.01
CA SER A 565 -9.76 14.74 21.95
C SER A 565 -9.28 16.00 22.68
N VAL A 566 -10.08 17.08 22.63
CA VAL A 566 -9.70 18.38 23.18
C VAL A 566 -10.81 18.87 24.11
N ASN A 567 -10.45 19.41 25.28
CA ASN A 567 -11.42 19.97 26.22
C ASN A 567 -11.51 21.51 26.07
N ALA A 568 -10.37 22.16 25.88
CA ALA A 568 -10.35 23.61 25.73
C ALA A 568 -11.09 24.06 24.47
N ARG A 569 -11.86 25.15 24.58
CA ARG A 569 -12.54 25.72 23.42
C ARG A 569 -11.54 26.39 22.48
N GLU A 570 -10.57 27.08 23.05
CA GLU A 570 -9.52 27.80 22.34
C GLU A 570 -8.24 26.98 22.34
N PHE A 571 -8.09 26.07 21.38
CA PHE A 571 -6.92 25.20 21.26
C PHE A 571 -6.07 25.46 20.01
N LEU A 572 -6.58 26.25 19.04
CA LEU A 572 -5.84 26.61 17.83
C LEU A 572 -5.08 27.92 18.05
N THR A 573 -3.77 27.83 18.22
CA THR A 573 -2.90 28.98 18.53
C THR A 573 -2.28 29.63 17.29
N ASP A 574 -2.32 28.97 16.13
CA ASP A 574 -1.74 29.47 14.88
C ASP A 574 -2.82 29.97 13.93
N THR A 575 -2.47 30.98 13.13
CA THR A 575 -3.35 31.55 12.10
C THR A 575 -3.23 30.83 10.76
N SER A 576 -2.21 29.99 10.59
CA SER A 576 -1.91 29.28 9.35
C SER A 576 -1.97 27.75 9.51
N GLY A 577 -2.51 27.08 8.49
CA GLY A 577 -2.48 25.61 8.45
C GLY A 577 -3.52 24.89 9.32
N ASN A 578 -4.46 25.60 9.94
CA ASN A 578 -5.54 25.03 10.76
C ASN A 578 -6.50 24.12 9.97
N ARG A 579 -6.47 24.15 8.65
CA ARG A 579 -7.24 23.25 7.77
C ARG A 579 -6.97 21.75 7.99
N ARG A 580 -5.87 21.42 8.70
CA ARG A 580 -5.54 20.03 9.06
C ARG A 580 -6.27 19.55 10.31
N PHE A 581 -6.82 20.44 11.10
CA PHE A 581 -7.60 20.12 12.29
C PHE A 581 -9.10 20.18 11.93
N TRP A 582 -9.72 19.01 11.82
CA TRP A 582 -11.13 18.88 11.47
C TRP A 582 -11.94 18.88 12.78
N ALA A 583 -12.09 20.08 13.32
CA ALA A 583 -12.66 20.28 14.65
C ALA A 583 -14.19 20.23 14.62
N ILE A 584 -14.76 19.41 15.50
CA ILE A 584 -16.20 19.27 15.74
C ILE A 584 -16.47 19.68 17.17
N PRO A 585 -17.27 20.76 17.42
CA PRO A 585 -17.74 21.10 18.76
C PRO A 585 -18.84 20.14 19.21
N VAL A 586 -18.53 19.32 20.20
CA VAL A 586 -19.39 18.23 20.65
C VAL A 586 -20.20 18.64 21.87
N LYS A 587 -21.51 18.49 21.78
CA LYS A 587 -22.45 18.71 22.89
C LYS A 587 -22.70 17.43 23.68
N ASP A 588 -22.86 16.29 22.97
CA ASP A 588 -23.12 15.00 23.57
C ASP A 588 -22.60 13.86 22.69
N ILE A 589 -22.29 12.70 23.29
CA ILE A 589 -21.84 11.49 22.61
C ILE A 589 -22.59 10.27 23.15
N ASN A 590 -23.29 9.57 22.26
CA ASN A 590 -23.84 8.25 22.59
C ASN A 590 -22.73 7.18 22.48
N ILE A 591 -22.06 6.90 23.59
CA ILE A 591 -21.07 5.83 23.69
C ILE A 591 -21.68 4.43 23.83
N ASN A 592 -22.98 4.33 24.13
CA ASN A 592 -23.66 3.06 24.39
C ASN A 592 -24.35 2.47 23.15
N HIS A 593 -23.99 2.93 21.94
CA HIS A 593 -24.53 2.35 20.72
C HIS A 593 -24.06 0.89 20.52
N SER A 594 -24.89 0.09 19.82
CA SER A 594 -24.65 -1.32 19.52
C SER A 594 -24.31 -1.56 18.02
N ILE A 595 -23.82 -0.55 17.35
CA ILE A 595 -23.49 -0.61 15.92
C ILE A 595 -22.39 -1.65 15.71
N ASP A 596 -22.60 -2.57 14.77
CA ASP A 596 -21.55 -3.53 14.33
C ASP A 596 -20.46 -2.77 13.57
N MET A 597 -19.31 -2.58 14.21
CA MET A 597 -18.20 -1.81 13.65
C MET A 597 -17.60 -2.44 12.41
N GLN A 598 -17.50 -3.77 12.35
CA GLN A 598 -17.00 -4.43 11.14
C GLN A 598 -17.93 -4.16 9.94
N GLN A 599 -19.24 -4.22 10.14
CA GLN A 599 -20.22 -3.90 9.09
C GLN A 599 -20.23 -2.41 8.73
N LEU A 600 -19.99 -1.50 9.68
CA LEU A 600 -19.79 -0.09 9.38
C LEU A 600 -18.57 0.14 8.48
N TRP A 601 -17.44 -0.50 8.79
CA TRP A 601 -16.24 -0.36 7.98
C TRP A 601 -16.38 -1.01 6.59
N ALA A 602 -17.08 -2.15 6.51
CA ALA A 602 -17.42 -2.78 5.24
C ALA A 602 -18.34 -1.87 4.39
N GLU A 603 -19.34 -1.22 4.99
CA GLU A 603 -20.18 -0.22 4.33
C GLU A 603 -19.34 0.93 3.78
N VAL A 604 -18.48 1.56 4.58
CA VAL A 604 -17.63 2.68 4.15
C VAL A 604 -16.69 2.26 3.02
N ALA A 605 -16.09 1.07 3.13
CA ALA A 605 -15.17 0.55 2.13
C ALA A 605 -15.87 0.27 0.79
N MET A 606 -17.08 -0.28 0.82
CA MET A 606 -17.79 -0.70 -0.40
C MET A 606 -18.57 0.45 -1.06
N THR A 607 -19.12 1.38 -0.27
CA THR A 607 -20.05 2.39 -0.79
C THR A 607 -19.43 3.78 -0.94
N LEU A 608 -18.51 4.14 -0.07
CA LEU A 608 -17.95 5.50 -0.03
C LEU A 608 -16.52 5.59 -0.54
N TYR A 609 -15.66 4.65 -0.22
CA TYR A 609 -14.25 4.73 -0.57
C TYR A 609 -14.05 4.66 -2.08
N LYS A 610 -13.43 5.71 -2.66
CA LYS A 610 -13.15 5.83 -4.10
C LYS A 610 -11.69 6.25 -4.30
N PRO A 611 -10.76 5.31 -4.42
CA PRO A 611 -9.32 5.59 -4.53
C PRO A 611 -8.97 6.43 -5.77
N ASP A 612 -9.66 6.22 -6.89
CA ASP A 612 -9.40 6.90 -8.16
C ASP A 612 -9.54 8.42 -8.06
N VAL A 613 -10.53 8.89 -7.27
CA VAL A 613 -10.78 10.32 -7.07
C VAL A 613 -10.27 10.84 -5.72
N LYS A 614 -9.66 9.96 -4.91
CA LYS A 614 -9.11 10.30 -3.58
C LYS A 614 -10.11 11.10 -2.73
N ASN A 615 -11.33 10.61 -2.65
CA ASN A 615 -12.45 11.33 -2.08
C ASN A 615 -12.40 11.51 -0.55
N TRP A 616 -11.30 11.16 0.09
CA TRP A 616 -11.01 11.49 1.49
C TRP A 616 -10.44 12.90 1.68
N PHE A 617 -10.12 13.63 0.61
CA PHE A 617 -9.75 15.04 0.69
C PHE A 617 -11.00 15.93 0.77
N LEU A 618 -10.87 17.06 1.45
CA LEU A 618 -11.90 18.09 1.47
C LEU A 618 -11.95 18.83 0.11
N THR A 619 -13.16 19.16 -0.36
CA THR A 619 -13.34 20.07 -1.48
C THR A 619 -12.97 21.51 -1.09
N PRO A 620 -12.81 22.45 -2.03
CA PRO A 620 -12.59 23.87 -1.71
C PRO A 620 -13.70 24.47 -0.83
N GLU A 621 -14.97 24.09 -1.07
CA GLU A 621 -16.14 24.58 -0.31
C GLU A 621 -16.13 24.01 1.12
N GLU A 622 -15.86 22.71 1.26
CA GLU A 622 -15.74 22.05 2.57
C GLU A 622 -14.58 22.64 3.39
N ARG A 623 -13.46 22.99 2.73
CA ARG A 623 -12.31 23.66 3.39
C ARG A 623 -12.68 25.06 3.85
N ALA A 624 -13.45 25.82 3.08
CA ALA A 624 -13.89 27.15 3.47
C ALA A 624 -14.82 27.07 4.69
N ALA A 625 -15.78 26.15 4.71
CA ALA A 625 -16.66 25.92 5.84
C ALA A 625 -15.89 25.47 7.11
N LEU A 626 -14.88 24.62 6.95
CA LEU A 626 -13.98 24.21 8.05
C LEU A 626 -13.17 25.38 8.58
N GLN A 627 -12.66 26.24 7.69
CA GLN A 627 -11.88 27.41 8.09
C GLN A 627 -12.74 28.38 8.91
N ASP A 628 -13.96 28.67 8.49
CA ASP A 628 -14.91 29.50 9.23
C ASP A 628 -15.21 28.90 10.63
N GLN A 629 -15.43 27.58 10.72
CA GLN A 629 -15.62 26.92 11.99
C GLN A 629 -14.38 27.00 12.90
N ASN A 630 -13.19 26.79 12.35
CA ASN A 630 -11.92 26.78 13.08
C ASN A 630 -11.54 28.15 13.64
N GLU A 631 -12.00 29.26 13.04
CA GLU A 631 -11.83 30.60 13.63
C GLU A 631 -12.44 30.70 15.03
N SER A 632 -13.50 29.98 15.31
CA SER A 632 -14.13 29.96 16.64
C SER A 632 -13.37 29.17 17.71
N PHE A 633 -12.37 28.38 17.32
CA PHE A 633 -11.49 27.63 18.20
C PHE A 633 -10.10 28.29 18.32
N ARG A 634 -9.93 29.44 17.69
CA ARG A 634 -8.68 30.17 17.73
C ARG A 634 -8.53 30.90 19.06
N ALA A 635 -7.41 30.67 19.75
CA ALA A 635 -7.06 31.45 20.92
C ALA A 635 -6.72 32.87 20.49
N GLN A 636 -7.40 33.84 21.04
CA GLN A 636 -7.08 35.25 20.85
C GLN A 636 -5.78 35.57 21.61
N SER A 637 -4.86 36.25 20.95
CA SER A 637 -3.66 36.71 21.64
C SER A 637 -3.98 37.94 22.51
N SER A 638 -3.19 38.13 23.57
CA SER A 638 -3.31 39.33 24.38
C SER A 638 -3.09 40.63 23.58
N VAL A 639 -2.30 40.54 22.50
CA VAL A 639 -2.10 41.65 21.56
C VAL A 639 -3.38 41.93 20.75
N GLU A 640 -4.03 40.89 20.29
CA GLU A 640 -5.28 40.98 19.55
C GLU A 640 -6.38 41.55 20.43
N ASP A 641 -6.52 41.07 21.67
CA ASP A 641 -7.49 41.59 22.63
C ASP A 641 -7.25 43.09 22.91
N LEU A 642 -6.01 43.50 23.11
CA LEU A 642 -5.72 44.91 23.30
C LEU A 642 -6.07 45.77 22.10
N ILE A 643 -5.76 45.30 20.87
CA ILE A 643 -6.10 46.04 19.66
C ILE A 643 -7.61 46.12 19.46
N LEU A 644 -8.33 45.03 19.63
CA LEU A 644 -9.78 44.99 19.44
C LEU A 644 -10.55 45.83 20.46
N ASN A 645 -10.03 45.94 21.71
CA ASN A 645 -10.65 46.72 22.77
C ASN A 645 -10.35 48.20 22.74
N TYR A 646 -9.17 48.58 22.21
CA TYR A 646 -8.71 49.96 22.33
C TYR A 646 -8.51 50.69 21.00
N VAL A 647 -8.53 50.02 19.86
CA VAL A 647 -8.46 50.66 18.52
C VAL A 647 -9.86 50.80 17.94
N ARG A 648 -10.19 52.00 17.45
CA ARG A 648 -11.46 52.33 16.80
C ARG A 648 -11.30 52.21 15.28
N PHE A 649 -11.85 51.16 14.70
CA PHE A 649 -11.66 50.84 13.27
C PHE A 649 -12.45 51.74 12.32
N ASP A 650 -13.58 52.30 12.75
CA ASP A 650 -14.49 53.11 11.94
C ASP A 650 -14.30 54.62 12.19
N SER A 651 -13.18 55.04 12.75
CA SER A 651 -12.95 56.44 13.11
C SER A 651 -12.30 57.23 11.97
N ASN A 652 -12.78 58.47 11.75
CA ASN A 652 -12.15 59.43 10.83
C ASN A 652 -11.04 60.26 11.48
N ASN A 653 -10.75 60.04 12.80
CA ASN A 653 -9.77 60.82 13.54
C ASN A 653 -8.43 60.06 13.70
N CYS A 654 -8.00 59.39 12.67
CA CYS A 654 -6.79 58.55 12.70
C CYS A 654 -5.52 59.42 12.68
N LYS A 655 -4.51 58.98 13.50
CA LYS A 655 -3.19 59.59 13.54
C LYS A 655 -2.13 58.56 13.16
N PRO A 656 -1.03 58.99 12.52
CA PRO A 656 0.04 58.08 12.15
C PRO A 656 0.79 57.62 13.43
N VAL A 657 0.82 56.32 13.69
CA VAL A 657 1.48 55.70 14.82
C VAL A 657 2.38 54.55 14.37
N GLN A 658 3.57 54.41 14.99
CA GLN A 658 4.41 53.24 14.79
C GLN A 658 3.88 52.08 15.63
N MET A 659 3.98 50.87 15.12
CA MET A 659 3.49 49.67 15.81
C MET A 659 4.07 49.51 17.23
N THR A 660 5.35 49.75 17.41
CA THR A 660 5.99 49.69 18.72
C THR A 660 5.47 50.73 19.71
N THR A 661 5.04 51.92 19.21
CA THR A 661 4.42 52.96 20.00
C THR A 661 3.01 52.57 20.41
N LEU A 662 2.21 52.08 19.44
CA LEU A 662 0.88 51.58 19.72
C LEU A 662 0.90 50.50 20.81
N LEU A 663 1.73 49.47 20.66
CA LEU A 663 1.82 48.37 21.62
C LEU A 663 2.24 48.81 23.03
N ARG A 664 3.15 49.77 23.10
CA ARG A 664 3.54 50.35 24.40
C ARG A 664 2.40 51.14 25.04
N ASP A 665 1.70 51.95 24.26
CA ASP A 665 0.56 52.71 24.70
C ASP A 665 -0.62 51.82 25.14
N LEU A 666 -0.72 50.62 24.58
CA LEU A 666 -1.68 49.61 24.98
C LEU A 666 -1.20 48.70 26.12
N GLY A 667 0.03 48.91 26.65
CA GLY A 667 0.52 48.25 27.86
C GLY A 667 1.60 47.19 27.68
N ILE A 668 2.05 46.96 26.48
CA ILE A 668 3.14 46.04 26.21
C ILE A 668 4.46 46.83 26.31
N THR A 669 5.06 46.87 27.47
CA THR A 669 6.23 47.74 27.77
C THR A 669 7.43 47.44 26.86
N ASN A 670 7.68 46.19 26.48
CA ASN A 670 8.76 45.75 25.60
C ASN A 670 8.24 44.90 24.42
N PRO A 671 7.62 45.50 23.37
CA PRO A 671 7.10 44.77 22.25
C PRO A 671 8.20 43.98 21.52
N ARG A 672 8.06 42.69 21.41
CA ARG A 672 8.94 41.78 20.64
C ARG A 672 8.48 41.64 19.22
N MET A 673 9.32 41.09 18.33
CA MET A 673 8.93 40.84 16.93
C MET A 673 7.66 40.01 16.76
N PRO A 674 7.36 38.99 17.58
CA PRO A 674 6.07 38.29 17.52
C PRO A 674 4.87 39.22 17.78
N ASP A 675 4.95 40.05 18.82
CA ASP A 675 3.87 40.98 19.18
C ASP A 675 3.59 41.99 18.05
N ILE A 676 4.67 42.50 17.41
CA ILE A 676 4.59 43.43 16.27
C ILE A 676 3.97 42.75 15.04
N LYS A 677 4.32 41.48 14.78
CA LYS A 677 3.75 40.70 13.66
C LYS A 677 2.27 40.42 13.90
N ASP A 678 1.93 40.05 15.12
CA ASP A 678 0.55 39.72 15.48
C ASP A 678 -0.33 40.98 15.39
N ALA A 679 0.10 42.10 15.97
CA ALA A 679 -0.57 43.39 15.82
C ALA A 679 -0.73 43.84 14.36
N SER A 680 0.31 43.66 13.54
CA SER A 680 0.25 43.98 12.10
C SER A 680 -0.77 43.11 11.35
N ARG A 681 -0.90 41.83 11.73
CA ARG A 681 -1.89 40.92 11.20
C ARG A 681 -3.31 41.36 11.53
N VAL A 682 -3.56 41.64 12.82
CA VAL A 682 -4.88 42.07 13.30
C VAL A 682 -5.35 43.33 12.58
N LEU A 683 -4.47 44.29 12.37
CA LEU A 683 -4.81 45.50 11.63
C LEU A 683 -5.06 45.28 10.16
N ALA A 684 -4.25 44.40 9.51
CA ALA A 684 -4.45 44.02 8.10
C ALA A 684 -5.76 43.28 7.88
N GLU A 685 -6.15 42.38 8.78
CA GLU A 685 -7.45 41.66 8.76
C GLU A 685 -8.64 42.65 8.87
N ARG A 686 -8.43 43.84 9.42
CA ARG A 686 -9.41 44.92 9.48
C ARG A 686 -9.24 45.97 8.36
N GLY A 687 -8.42 45.68 7.34
CA GLY A 687 -8.22 46.53 6.17
C GLY A 687 -7.28 47.71 6.42
N ILE A 688 -6.54 47.76 7.54
CA ILE A 688 -5.61 48.82 7.85
C ILE A 688 -4.18 48.42 7.45
N GLU A 689 -3.74 48.96 6.33
CA GLU A 689 -2.41 48.74 5.79
C GLU A 689 -1.42 49.82 6.22
N PRO A 690 -0.14 49.48 6.41
CA PRO A 690 0.86 50.46 6.78
C PRO A 690 1.30 51.32 5.62
N ARG A 691 1.59 52.60 5.88
CA ARG A 691 2.25 53.50 4.92
C ARG A 691 3.61 54.01 5.42
N LYS A 692 4.40 54.56 4.52
CA LYS A 692 5.66 55.24 4.91
C LYS A 692 5.40 56.71 5.22
N SER A 693 5.87 57.17 6.40
CA SER A 693 5.88 58.56 6.81
C SER A 693 7.25 58.87 7.43
N ASN A 694 7.96 59.88 6.91
CA ASN A 694 9.30 60.28 7.35
C ASN A 694 10.29 59.10 7.43
N GLY A 695 10.26 58.19 6.41
CA GLY A 695 11.13 57.02 6.35
C GLY A 695 10.75 55.84 7.29
N LYS A 696 9.72 56.01 8.11
CA LYS A 696 9.25 55.01 9.07
C LYS A 696 7.93 54.39 8.65
N LYS A 697 7.72 53.13 8.99
CA LYS A 697 6.46 52.41 8.78
C LYS A 697 5.46 52.83 9.85
N VAL A 698 4.31 53.40 9.47
CA VAL A 698 3.24 53.86 10.36
C VAL A 698 1.89 53.33 9.93
N TYR A 699 0.98 53.26 10.88
CA TYR A 699 -0.43 52.92 10.68
C TYR A 699 -1.26 54.15 11.09
N ASP A 700 -2.29 54.46 10.30
CA ASP A 700 -3.22 55.52 10.65
C ASP A 700 -4.32 54.97 11.54
N LEU A 701 -4.29 55.27 12.84
CA LEU A 701 -5.14 54.67 13.87
C LEU A 701 -5.73 55.73 14.79
N ASP A 702 -6.98 55.49 15.21
CA ASP A 702 -7.59 56.12 16.38
C ASP A 702 -7.69 55.09 17.48
N TYR A 703 -7.06 55.36 18.64
CA TYR A 703 -7.04 54.41 19.75
C TYR A 703 -7.02 55.13 21.10
N GLU A 704 -7.54 54.44 22.13
CA GLU A 704 -7.53 54.91 23.49
C GLU A 704 -6.45 54.17 24.33
N LYS A 705 -5.83 54.85 25.28
CA LYS A 705 -4.93 54.19 26.22
C LYS A 705 -5.76 53.61 27.39
N PRO A 706 -5.41 52.40 27.87
CA PRO A 706 -6.06 51.81 29.06
C PRO A 706 -5.97 52.77 30.27
N LYS A 707 -7.09 53.00 30.95
CA LYS A 707 -7.21 54.01 32.04
C LYS A 707 -6.39 53.74 33.31
N ASN A 708 -5.70 52.61 33.46
CA ASN A 708 -4.99 52.19 34.66
C ASN A 708 -3.45 52.06 34.50
N MET A 709 -2.84 52.84 33.62
CA MET A 709 -1.37 52.86 33.47
C MET A 709 -0.74 54.13 33.99
N ASP A 710 -1.24 54.71 35.07
CA ASP A 710 -0.47 55.66 35.82
C ASP A 710 0.57 54.94 36.71
N THR A 711 1.81 55.27 36.50
CA THR A 711 3.04 54.88 37.14
C THR A 711 2.92 54.63 38.64
N GLY A 712 2.54 53.45 39.04
CA GLY A 712 2.66 52.96 40.41
C GLY A 712 3.72 51.84 40.45
N GLY A 713 4.87 52.16 41.09
CA GLY A 713 5.95 51.18 41.27
C GLY A 713 5.44 49.93 41.98
N TYR A 714 5.67 48.80 41.34
CA TYR A 714 5.50 47.50 42.01
C TYR A 714 6.75 47.27 42.88
N GLY A 715 6.56 47.45 44.20
CA GLY A 715 7.41 46.89 45.23
C GLY A 715 7.38 45.36 45.15
N ASN A 716 8.53 44.76 45.32
CA ASN A 716 8.72 43.34 45.58
C ASN A 716 7.77 42.91 46.71
N ASP A 717 6.81 42.04 46.39
CA ASP A 717 6.22 41.05 47.31
C ASP A 717 5.17 40.21 46.54
N MET A 718 5.62 39.16 45.91
CA MET A 718 4.78 37.96 45.74
C MET A 718 5.62 36.71 45.94
N ASN A 719 5.49 36.14 47.14
CA ASN A 719 5.81 34.77 47.45
C ASN A 719 5.04 33.84 46.57
N TYR A 720 5.74 33.11 45.73
CA TYR A 720 5.18 31.90 45.09
C TYR A 720 5.23 30.74 46.09
N PRO A 721 4.14 30.01 46.35
CA PRO A 721 4.25 28.74 47.03
C PRO A 721 4.83 27.72 46.06
N SER A 722 5.89 27.10 46.50
CA SER A 722 6.49 25.91 45.90
C SER A 722 5.50 24.74 46.02
N PHE A 723 5.07 24.19 44.90
CA PHE A 723 4.66 22.80 44.75
C PHE A 723 5.18 22.26 43.42
#